data_fac60b2ab2143b40e2f6232a6cd0c69b
#
_entry.id   fac60b2ab2143b40e2f6232a6cd0c69b
#
_cell.length_a   1.000
_cell.length_b   1.000
_cell.length_c   1.000
_cell.angle_alpha   90.00
_cell.angle_beta   90.00
_cell.angle_gamma   90.00
#
_symmetry.space_group_name_H-M   'P 1'
#
loop_
_entity.id
_entity.type
_entity.pdbx_description
1 polymer ?
#
loop_
_entity_poly.entity_id
_entity_poly.type
_entity_poly.pdbx_seq_one_letter_code
_entity_poly.pdbx_strand_id
1 'polypeptide(L)'
;MGMLAPEQWAAQQNAGAWSELFDRSSMVNSSQILTVVLWLAAFWLLGLVFMPLTAVVFRPLKDKGWGVSKFFGLMLWGYAVWLGCSLGMDYSRRTILLILAGFGLLNAVIAFLNRVSLRKWWRSVKKDALWAEGVFLGCFLFFLFIRFMNPDLWHPYKGGERPMDFSYFNAILKSTSFPPYDPWFAGGHLNYYYYGIYLSGLMVKLLGVVPSVAFNLNLALWYAFLGSLAFSIGKTLFGHAEKNSDGKRADLAGVFSVLALQVTGNLGTIVQIKNELVELGMSGTGLGKGFAAFWSGVMKLFSGERLMMYKGDWYWIPSRAIPDTSITEFPFFSFLYGDPHAHLFALPMTVLVLLWLTALILRVSSGQRYHTVEWIAVFLSGALLLGVLIPTNTWDAPTYFCITAAVMLYLGLRYGFFSSKRQNRAGRVVTTILLILLTAVLMVGCVVPYLTTNTQENVLGAWHDTRTPVSSYLMHWGIFLFFIASWYCCEIWQWMKHTSMRSWKNTWHAYKSWFLAGIAAALLILVYLSFDGVPIIWIALPLMAASLLLLLRRDISEIKRFVFFLVGVALFATLLVEMIHLVNDVGRMNTVFKFYNQVWVMLSLCAAFGLSCTLRCIRLEQLEGGWIRVYKVTGIALAFGGFLYTVFAGIDKMADRMSDRAPHTLDGMKYMETSSYWQDGFYMDLSEDYNAILWLQENVKGSPVIVEASPTEYKFGSRYTVYTGLPGVVGWNYHQRQQRGPLSAEVWNRVNGIHEFYNTTDLDTALEFLKKYDVSYIIVGQMEKGMYGEEGISKFAAQDGVLWERVYQEGNTEIYKAGASLQ
;
A
#
# COMPACT_ATOMS: atom_id res chain seq x y z
N MET A 1 19.59 -22.00 -2.45
CA MET A 1 18.28 -21.32 -2.51
C MET A 1 18.52 -19.81 -2.53
N GLY A 2 17.71 -19.02 -3.23
CA GLY A 2 17.84 -17.57 -3.27
C GLY A 2 18.84 -17.01 -4.28
N MET A 3 19.48 -17.84 -5.09
CA MET A 3 20.38 -17.44 -6.18
C MET A 3 19.70 -17.62 -7.53
N LEU A 4 20.05 -16.75 -8.49
CA LEU A 4 19.67 -16.94 -9.90
C LEU A 4 20.43 -18.12 -10.51
N ALA A 5 19.87 -18.75 -11.54
CA ALA A 5 20.62 -19.71 -12.32
C ALA A 5 21.82 -19.02 -13.00
N PRO A 6 22.99 -19.69 -13.12
CA PRO A 6 24.18 -19.06 -13.68
C PRO A 6 23.96 -18.42 -15.07
N GLU A 7 23.18 -19.08 -15.92
CA GLU A 7 22.86 -18.57 -17.26
C GLU A 7 21.98 -17.30 -17.20
N GLN A 8 21.02 -17.26 -16.27
CA GLN A 8 20.17 -16.07 -16.06
C GLN A 8 20.99 -14.91 -15.50
N TRP A 9 21.91 -15.20 -14.58
CA TRP A 9 22.79 -14.19 -14.02
C TRP A 9 23.73 -13.60 -15.07
N ALA A 10 24.40 -14.45 -15.86
CA ALA A 10 25.26 -14.01 -16.95
C ALA A 10 24.50 -13.19 -18.01
N ALA A 11 23.28 -13.61 -18.37
CA ALA A 11 22.41 -12.85 -19.26
C ALA A 11 22.05 -11.48 -18.67
N GLN A 12 21.78 -11.40 -17.38
CA GLN A 12 21.46 -10.14 -16.68
C GLN A 12 22.67 -9.19 -16.63
N GLN A 13 23.86 -9.69 -16.37
CA GLN A 13 25.06 -8.85 -16.33
C GLN A 13 25.35 -8.17 -17.68
N ASN A 14 25.03 -8.84 -18.78
CA ASN A 14 25.24 -8.32 -20.14
C ASN A 14 24.09 -7.47 -20.68
N ALA A 15 23.00 -7.32 -19.95
CA ALA A 15 21.79 -6.64 -20.41
C ALA A 15 21.25 -5.66 -19.36
N GLY A 16 20.24 -4.87 -19.73
CA GLY A 16 19.60 -3.90 -18.87
C GLY A 16 20.45 -2.65 -18.65
N ALA A 17 21.16 -2.18 -19.65
CA ALA A 17 21.87 -0.91 -19.61
C ALA A 17 20.89 0.24 -19.34
N TRP A 18 21.25 1.15 -18.43
CA TRP A 18 20.38 2.27 -18.06
C TRP A 18 20.07 3.16 -19.26
N SER A 19 21.09 3.60 -20.00
CA SER A 19 20.97 4.50 -21.14
C SER A 19 20.10 3.95 -22.27
N GLU A 20 20.01 2.62 -22.43
CA GLU A 20 19.12 1.99 -23.40
C GLU A 20 17.66 1.99 -22.96
N LEU A 21 17.43 1.96 -21.63
CA LEU A 21 16.08 1.92 -21.05
C LEU A 21 15.50 3.32 -20.83
N PHE A 22 16.32 4.30 -20.41
CA PHE A 22 15.88 5.57 -19.89
C PHE A 22 16.68 6.72 -20.51
N ASP A 23 16.45 7.00 -21.80
CA ASP A 23 17.08 8.12 -22.49
C ASP A 23 16.56 9.46 -21.96
N ARG A 24 17.42 10.23 -21.30
CA ARG A 24 17.09 11.54 -20.74
C ARG A 24 16.78 12.58 -21.82
N SER A 25 17.28 12.40 -23.05
CA SER A 25 17.03 13.27 -24.20
C SER A 25 15.72 12.94 -24.92
N SER A 26 15.09 11.82 -24.60
CA SER A 26 13.85 11.39 -25.24
C SER A 26 12.70 12.37 -25.02
N MET A 27 11.74 12.40 -25.93
CA MET A 27 10.57 13.26 -25.87
C MET A 27 9.81 13.13 -24.53
N VAL A 28 9.71 11.91 -23.99
CA VAL A 28 9.00 11.67 -22.73
C VAL A 28 9.71 12.30 -21.53
N ASN A 29 11.02 12.46 -21.57
CA ASN A 29 11.85 13.03 -20.50
C ASN A 29 12.26 14.48 -20.74
N SER A 30 11.92 15.08 -21.89
CA SER A 30 12.31 16.43 -22.27
C SER A 30 11.69 17.53 -21.39
N SER A 31 10.52 17.28 -20.80
CA SER A 31 9.81 18.19 -19.91
C SER A 31 8.96 17.41 -18.91
N GLN A 32 9.04 17.76 -17.64
CA GLN A 32 8.21 17.12 -16.59
C GLN A 32 6.71 17.27 -16.85
N ILE A 33 6.27 18.40 -17.40
CA ILE A 33 4.85 18.60 -17.78
C ILE A 33 4.45 17.61 -18.86
N LEU A 34 5.28 17.45 -19.90
CA LEU A 34 5.02 16.48 -20.96
C LEU A 34 5.04 15.05 -20.44
N THR A 35 5.98 14.72 -19.54
CA THR A 35 6.02 13.42 -18.86
C THR A 35 4.69 13.14 -18.14
N VAL A 36 4.18 14.09 -17.35
CA VAL A 36 2.89 13.96 -16.62
C VAL A 36 1.72 13.77 -17.58
N VAL A 37 1.66 14.53 -18.67
CA VAL A 37 0.59 14.43 -19.66
C VAL A 37 0.61 13.06 -20.36
N LEU A 38 1.78 12.63 -20.82
CA LEU A 38 1.94 11.32 -21.47
C LEU A 38 1.64 10.16 -20.51
N TRP A 39 2.04 10.30 -19.23
CA TRP A 39 1.74 9.36 -18.17
C TRP A 39 0.23 9.18 -17.96
N LEU A 40 -0.49 10.29 -17.78
CA LEU A 40 -1.95 10.26 -17.63
C LEU A 40 -2.64 9.71 -18.89
N ALA A 41 -2.20 10.11 -20.08
CA ALA A 41 -2.74 9.64 -21.34
C ALA A 41 -2.58 8.12 -21.50
N ALA A 42 -1.41 7.56 -21.12
CA ALA A 42 -1.16 6.13 -21.16
C ALA A 42 -2.11 5.35 -20.26
N PHE A 43 -2.35 5.81 -19.02
CA PHE A 43 -3.29 5.16 -18.11
C PHE A 43 -4.76 5.35 -18.50
N TRP A 44 -5.13 6.48 -19.10
CA TRP A 44 -6.46 6.63 -19.68
C TRP A 44 -6.68 5.69 -20.86
N LEU A 45 -5.68 5.58 -21.75
CA LEU A 45 -5.74 4.64 -22.87
C LEU A 45 -5.83 3.19 -22.36
N LEU A 46 -5.04 2.83 -21.36
CA LEU A 46 -5.12 1.52 -20.71
C LEU A 46 -6.54 1.24 -20.18
N GLY A 47 -7.12 2.20 -19.45
CA GLY A 47 -8.49 2.08 -18.94
C GLY A 47 -9.53 1.90 -20.04
N LEU A 48 -9.39 2.61 -21.17
CA LEU A 48 -10.28 2.48 -22.32
C LEU A 48 -10.12 1.12 -23.01
N VAL A 49 -8.90 0.65 -23.19
CA VAL A 49 -8.60 -0.67 -23.78
C VAL A 49 -9.27 -1.78 -22.95
N PHE A 50 -9.16 -1.74 -21.64
CA PHE A 50 -9.71 -2.78 -20.76
C PHE A 50 -11.18 -2.59 -20.37
N MET A 51 -11.80 -1.47 -20.76
CA MET A 51 -13.19 -1.16 -20.40
C MET A 51 -14.21 -2.24 -20.79
N PRO A 52 -14.13 -2.89 -21.99
CA PRO A 52 -15.09 -3.92 -22.38
C PRO A 52 -15.11 -5.12 -21.43
N LEU A 53 -13.94 -5.64 -21.05
CA LEU A 53 -13.82 -6.75 -20.11
C LEU A 53 -14.23 -6.32 -18.68
N THR A 54 -13.80 -5.12 -18.27
CA THR A 54 -14.20 -4.54 -16.96
C THR A 54 -15.71 -4.41 -16.86
N ALA A 55 -16.38 -3.97 -17.93
CA ALA A 55 -17.83 -3.87 -17.98
C ALA A 55 -18.54 -5.23 -17.89
N VAL A 56 -17.90 -6.33 -18.27
CA VAL A 56 -18.43 -7.70 -18.07
C VAL A 56 -18.34 -8.09 -16.60
N VAL A 57 -17.16 -7.93 -15.97
CA VAL A 57 -16.91 -8.37 -14.61
C VAL A 57 -17.68 -7.49 -13.59
N PHE A 58 -17.59 -6.18 -13.74
CA PHE A 58 -18.13 -5.18 -12.80
C PHE A 58 -19.45 -4.56 -13.21
N ARG A 59 -20.17 -5.19 -14.14
CA ARG A 59 -21.48 -4.73 -14.65
C ARG A 59 -22.51 -4.32 -13.59
N PRO A 60 -22.59 -4.98 -12.41
CA PRO A 60 -23.55 -4.60 -11.38
C PRO A 60 -23.25 -3.30 -10.65
N LEU A 61 -22.02 -2.77 -10.71
CA LEU A 61 -21.65 -1.52 -10.05
C LEU A 61 -22.43 -0.33 -10.64
N LYS A 62 -22.57 0.76 -9.89
CA LYS A 62 -23.27 1.98 -10.34
C LYS A 62 -22.60 2.64 -11.53
N ASP A 63 -21.28 2.72 -11.51
CA ASP A 63 -20.46 3.22 -12.63
C ASP A 63 -20.09 2.14 -13.64
N LYS A 64 -20.62 0.91 -13.42
CA LYS A 64 -20.41 -0.27 -14.28
C LYS A 64 -18.95 -0.57 -14.57
N GLY A 65 -18.09 -0.28 -13.59
CA GLY A 65 -16.68 -0.55 -13.62
C GLY A 65 -15.81 0.55 -14.25
N TRP A 66 -16.37 1.73 -14.58
CA TRP A 66 -15.56 2.81 -15.15
C TRP A 66 -14.40 3.21 -14.24
N GLY A 67 -14.68 3.54 -12.97
CA GLY A 67 -13.64 3.90 -11.99
C GLY A 67 -12.64 2.79 -11.66
N VAL A 68 -12.96 1.55 -12.04
CA VAL A 68 -12.14 0.36 -11.81
C VAL A 68 -11.18 0.10 -13.00
N SER A 69 -11.56 0.51 -14.22
CA SER A 69 -10.98 0.01 -15.48
C SER A 69 -9.48 0.20 -15.62
N LYS A 70 -8.93 1.33 -15.19
CA LYS A 70 -7.49 1.64 -15.28
C LYS A 70 -6.68 0.69 -14.41
N PHE A 71 -7.10 0.54 -13.16
CA PHE A 71 -6.38 -0.29 -12.20
C PHE A 71 -6.56 -1.79 -12.49
N PHE A 72 -7.78 -2.21 -12.82
CA PHE A 72 -8.05 -3.60 -13.21
C PHE A 72 -7.32 -3.99 -14.50
N GLY A 73 -7.24 -3.07 -15.46
CA GLY A 73 -6.46 -3.23 -16.68
C GLY A 73 -4.96 -3.41 -16.38
N LEU A 74 -4.41 -2.57 -15.50
CA LEU A 74 -3.02 -2.71 -15.04
C LEU A 74 -2.78 -4.07 -14.37
N MET A 75 -3.70 -4.52 -13.52
CA MET A 75 -3.61 -5.80 -12.82
C MET A 75 -3.61 -6.98 -13.79
N LEU A 76 -4.52 -7.01 -14.77
CA LEU A 76 -4.62 -8.11 -15.73
C LEU A 76 -3.42 -8.14 -16.69
N TRP A 77 -3.06 -6.99 -17.24
CA TRP A 77 -1.91 -6.85 -18.13
C TRP A 77 -0.62 -7.20 -17.41
N GLY A 78 -0.41 -6.60 -16.21
CA GLY A 78 0.78 -6.87 -15.41
C GLY A 78 0.89 -8.34 -15.05
N TYR A 79 -0.21 -8.96 -14.61
CA TYR A 79 -0.19 -10.39 -14.31
C TYR A 79 0.20 -11.25 -15.52
N ALA A 80 -0.35 -10.97 -16.68
CA ALA A 80 -0.03 -11.77 -17.89
C ALA A 80 1.44 -11.60 -18.32
N VAL A 81 1.99 -10.38 -18.20
CA VAL A 81 3.42 -10.14 -18.45
C VAL A 81 4.27 -10.86 -17.41
N TRP A 82 3.93 -10.72 -16.11
CA TRP A 82 4.64 -11.38 -15.03
C TRP A 82 4.66 -12.90 -15.16
N LEU A 83 3.49 -13.50 -15.45
CA LEU A 83 3.38 -14.94 -15.64
C LEU A 83 4.17 -15.41 -16.87
N GLY A 84 4.03 -14.71 -18.00
CA GLY A 84 4.78 -15.05 -19.23
C GLY A 84 6.29 -15.00 -19.02
N CYS A 85 6.78 -13.97 -18.33
CA CYS A 85 8.21 -13.84 -18.02
C CYS A 85 8.68 -14.87 -16.98
N SER A 86 7.83 -15.24 -16.02
CA SER A 86 8.13 -16.32 -15.07
C SER A 86 8.14 -17.70 -15.73
N LEU A 87 7.50 -17.84 -16.89
CA LEU A 87 7.50 -19.07 -17.70
C LEU A 87 8.57 -19.06 -18.80
N GLY A 88 9.48 -18.08 -18.81
CA GLY A 88 10.65 -18.06 -19.68
C GLY A 88 10.61 -17.07 -20.85
N MET A 89 9.59 -16.17 -20.92
CA MET A 89 9.64 -15.04 -21.85
C MET A 89 10.58 -13.95 -21.32
N ASP A 90 11.27 -13.25 -22.22
CA ASP A 90 12.08 -12.11 -21.85
C ASP A 90 11.22 -10.95 -21.32
N TYR A 91 11.63 -10.34 -20.22
CA TYR A 91 11.00 -9.13 -19.68
C TYR A 91 11.50 -7.89 -20.46
N SER A 92 10.95 -7.70 -21.65
CA SER A 92 11.32 -6.65 -22.59
C SER A 92 10.14 -5.77 -22.97
N ARG A 93 10.41 -4.56 -23.49
CA ARG A 93 9.37 -3.68 -24.07
C ARG A 93 8.52 -4.41 -25.13
N ARG A 94 9.16 -5.27 -25.94
CA ARG A 94 8.48 -6.06 -26.97
C ARG A 94 7.45 -7.02 -26.36
N THR A 95 7.82 -7.78 -25.36
CA THR A 95 6.92 -8.70 -24.63
C THR A 95 5.76 -7.96 -23.99
N ILE A 96 6.06 -6.84 -23.31
CA ILE A 96 5.07 -5.98 -22.67
C ILE A 96 4.03 -5.48 -23.69
N LEU A 97 4.47 -5.00 -24.85
CA LEU A 97 3.60 -4.52 -25.93
C LEU A 97 2.80 -5.64 -26.59
N LEU A 98 3.42 -6.80 -26.85
CA LEU A 98 2.73 -7.94 -27.48
C LEU A 98 1.58 -8.45 -26.62
N ILE A 99 1.79 -8.55 -25.30
CA ILE A 99 0.74 -8.96 -24.37
C ILE A 99 -0.36 -7.89 -24.28
N LEU A 100 0.01 -6.60 -24.25
CA LEU A 100 -0.98 -5.51 -24.30
C LEU A 100 -1.80 -5.53 -25.59
N ALA A 101 -1.16 -5.78 -26.73
CA ALA A 101 -1.85 -5.90 -28.02
C ALA A 101 -2.81 -7.09 -28.04
N GLY A 102 -2.42 -8.23 -27.44
CA GLY A 102 -3.31 -9.39 -27.25
C GLY A 102 -4.57 -9.05 -26.45
N PHE A 103 -4.42 -8.34 -25.33
CA PHE A 103 -5.57 -7.84 -24.57
C PHE A 103 -6.37 -6.80 -25.35
N GLY A 104 -5.71 -5.92 -26.11
CA GLY A 104 -6.38 -4.98 -27.01
C GLY A 104 -7.29 -5.67 -28.01
N LEU A 105 -6.78 -6.72 -28.66
CA LEU A 105 -7.56 -7.53 -29.60
C LEU A 105 -8.73 -8.23 -28.90
N LEU A 106 -8.50 -8.88 -27.76
CA LEU A 106 -9.55 -9.52 -26.97
C LEU A 106 -10.65 -8.53 -26.61
N ASN A 107 -10.30 -7.36 -26.09
CA ASN A 107 -11.26 -6.34 -25.71
C ASN A 107 -11.96 -5.72 -26.93
N ALA A 108 -11.30 -5.61 -28.08
CA ALA A 108 -11.92 -5.20 -29.33
C ALA A 108 -12.99 -6.19 -29.79
N VAL A 109 -12.72 -7.50 -29.68
CA VAL A 109 -13.69 -8.56 -29.97
C VAL A 109 -14.87 -8.48 -29.01
N ILE A 110 -14.64 -8.33 -27.69
CA ILE A 110 -15.70 -8.17 -26.70
C ILE A 110 -16.54 -6.91 -27.01
N ALA A 111 -15.90 -5.81 -27.37
CA ALA A 111 -16.59 -4.57 -27.73
C ALA A 111 -17.45 -4.74 -29.01
N PHE A 112 -16.90 -5.41 -30.02
CA PHE A 112 -17.61 -5.67 -31.27
C PHE A 112 -18.85 -6.52 -31.06
N LEU A 113 -18.72 -7.63 -30.31
CA LEU A 113 -19.85 -8.52 -29.99
C LEU A 113 -20.93 -7.81 -29.16
N ASN A 114 -20.56 -6.81 -28.36
CA ASN A 114 -21.47 -6.08 -27.48
C ASN A 114 -21.78 -4.64 -27.96
N ARG A 115 -21.45 -4.27 -29.22
CA ARG A 115 -21.50 -2.89 -29.72
C ARG A 115 -22.83 -2.14 -29.51
N VAL A 116 -23.96 -2.84 -29.62
CA VAL A 116 -25.30 -2.24 -29.42
C VAL A 116 -25.52 -1.95 -27.92
N SER A 117 -25.09 -2.89 -27.07
CA SER A 117 -25.18 -2.73 -25.63
C SER A 117 -24.22 -1.65 -25.12
N LEU A 118 -23.02 -1.51 -25.71
CA LEU A 118 -22.02 -0.49 -25.34
C LEU A 118 -22.51 0.95 -25.57
N ARG A 119 -23.25 1.22 -26.65
CA ARG A 119 -23.87 2.56 -26.87
C ARG A 119 -24.90 2.91 -25.81
N LYS A 120 -25.76 1.94 -25.46
CA LYS A 120 -26.74 2.11 -24.36
C LYS A 120 -26.04 2.25 -23.02
N TRP A 121 -25.04 1.43 -22.81
CA TRP A 121 -24.21 1.45 -21.62
C TRP A 121 -23.53 2.82 -21.43
N TRP A 122 -22.83 3.35 -22.45
CA TRP A 122 -22.20 4.68 -22.36
C TRP A 122 -23.18 5.78 -21.98
N ARG A 123 -24.37 5.81 -22.62
CA ARG A 123 -25.41 6.79 -22.26
C ARG A 123 -25.84 6.69 -20.80
N SER A 124 -25.78 5.48 -20.22
CA SER A 124 -26.19 5.25 -18.82
C SER A 124 -25.09 5.59 -17.80
N VAL A 125 -23.82 5.57 -18.18
CA VAL A 125 -22.68 5.73 -17.23
C VAL A 125 -21.90 7.03 -17.41
N LYS A 126 -22.10 7.80 -18.50
CA LYS A 126 -21.28 9.00 -18.80
C LYS A 126 -21.15 9.99 -17.64
N LYS A 127 -22.23 10.20 -16.88
CA LYS A 127 -22.20 11.08 -15.70
C LYS A 127 -21.34 10.48 -14.59
N ASP A 128 -21.48 9.20 -14.36
CA ASP A 128 -20.73 8.48 -13.32
C ASP A 128 -19.26 8.37 -13.70
N ALA A 129 -18.97 8.19 -14.99
CA ALA A 129 -17.64 8.23 -15.56
C ALA A 129 -16.95 9.59 -15.33
N LEU A 130 -17.65 10.69 -15.58
CA LEU A 130 -17.10 12.04 -15.34
C LEU A 130 -16.78 12.26 -13.85
N TRP A 131 -17.62 11.79 -12.94
CA TRP A 131 -17.35 11.84 -11.51
C TRP A 131 -16.10 11.00 -11.13
N ALA A 132 -16.03 9.77 -11.63
CA ALA A 132 -14.88 8.89 -11.36
C ALA A 132 -13.58 9.49 -11.92
N GLU A 133 -13.60 10.09 -13.13
CA GLU A 133 -12.44 10.78 -13.70
C GLU A 133 -12.07 12.04 -12.92
N GLY A 134 -13.08 12.83 -12.49
CA GLY A 134 -12.85 14.01 -11.66
C GLY A 134 -12.17 13.65 -10.33
N VAL A 135 -12.60 12.57 -9.67
CA VAL A 135 -11.97 12.06 -8.44
C VAL A 135 -10.56 11.54 -8.74
N PHE A 136 -10.38 10.74 -9.79
CA PHE A 136 -9.07 10.23 -10.17
C PHE A 136 -8.07 11.36 -10.42
N LEU A 137 -8.44 12.33 -11.26
CA LEU A 137 -7.59 13.46 -11.62
C LEU A 137 -7.34 14.37 -10.40
N GLY A 138 -8.37 14.64 -9.59
CA GLY A 138 -8.25 15.44 -8.37
C GLY A 138 -7.29 14.82 -7.37
N CYS A 139 -7.40 13.51 -7.11
CA CYS A 139 -6.48 12.78 -6.24
C CYS A 139 -5.05 12.75 -6.81
N PHE A 140 -4.91 12.52 -8.12
CA PHE A 140 -3.61 12.53 -8.79
C PHE A 140 -2.91 13.88 -8.65
N LEU A 141 -3.59 14.96 -9.03
CA LEU A 141 -3.01 16.32 -8.99
C LEU A 141 -2.71 16.78 -7.56
N PHE A 142 -3.59 16.47 -6.62
CA PHE A 142 -3.37 16.79 -5.20
C PHE A 142 -2.10 16.14 -4.69
N PHE A 143 -1.92 14.84 -4.95
CA PHE A 143 -0.76 14.14 -4.45
C PHE A 143 0.50 14.44 -5.26
N LEU A 144 0.37 14.67 -6.58
CA LEU A 144 1.45 15.14 -7.44
C LEU A 144 2.02 16.48 -6.94
N PHE A 145 1.16 17.39 -6.49
CA PHE A 145 1.59 18.66 -5.90
C PHE A 145 2.46 18.43 -4.65
N ILE A 146 2.05 17.55 -3.75
CA ILE A 146 2.86 17.20 -2.55
C ILE A 146 4.22 16.65 -2.97
N ARG A 147 4.24 15.75 -3.97
CA ARG A 147 5.50 15.17 -4.47
C ARG A 147 6.38 16.18 -5.22
N PHE A 148 5.79 17.13 -5.92
CA PHE A 148 6.52 18.21 -6.55
C PHE A 148 7.18 19.15 -5.51
N MET A 149 6.52 19.42 -4.40
CA MET A 149 7.06 20.23 -3.31
C MET A 149 8.17 19.51 -2.54
N ASN A 150 8.04 18.17 -2.34
CA ASN A 150 9.08 17.34 -1.73
C ASN A 150 9.22 16.00 -2.47
N PRO A 151 10.03 15.93 -3.53
CA PRO A 151 10.27 14.71 -4.29
C PRO A 151 11.34 13.81 -3.68
N ASP A 152 12.06 14.27 -2.66
CA ASP A 152 13.32 13.69 -2.18
C ASP A 152 13.22 12.19 -1.91
N LEU A 153 14.12 11.42 -2.51
CA LEU A 153 14.17 9.95 -2.38
C LEU A 153 14.85 9.49 -1.10
N TRP A 154 15.48 10.41 -0.38
CA TRP A 154 16.12 10.09 0.88
C TRP A 154 16.00 11.25 1.87
N HIS A 155 16.12 10.95 3.17
CA HIS A 155 16.12 11.92 4.26
C HIS A 155 17.01 11.40 5.39
N PRO A 156 17.90 12.21 6.00
CA PRO A 156 18.92 11.73 6.93
C PRO A 156 18.37 11.16 8.23
N TYR A 157 17.21 11.66 8.69
CA TYR A 157 16.64 11.27 9.99
C TYR A 157 15.33 10.49 9.86
N LYS A 158 14.56 10.73 8.80
CA LYS A 158 13.24 10.12 8.55
C LYS A 158 13.16 9.58 7.12
N GLY A 159 14.26 8.97 6.65
CA GLY A 159 14.37 8.42 5.29
C GLY A 159 13.53 7.15 5.08
N GLY A 160 13.35 6.37 6.13
CA GLY A 160 12.67 5.09 6.05
C GLY A 160 13.40 4.11 5.14
N GLU A 161 12.62 3.21 4.52
CA GLU A 161 13.12 2.19 3.59
C GLU A 161 12.99 2.61 2.12
N ARG A 162 12.73 3.90 1.82
CA ARG A 162 12.67 4.41 0.44
C ARG A 162 13.88 4.05 -0.42
N PRO A 163 15.14 4.11 0.10
CA PRO A 163 16.30 3.65 -0.67
C PRO A 163 16.18 2.19 -1.09
N MET A 164 15.69 1.31 -0.22
CA MET A 164 15.45 -0.10 -0.53
C MET A 164 14.40 -0.24 -1.65
N ASP A 165 13.25 0.39 -1.49
CA ASP A 165 12.16 0.33 -2.48
C ASP A 165 12.60 0.88 -3.83
N PHE A 166 13.36 1.98 -3.83
CA PHE A 166 13.88 2.57 -5.07
C PHE A 166 14.96 1.69 -5.71
N SER A 167 15.80 1.05 -4.91
CA SER A 167 16.77 0.06 -5.40
C SER A 167 16.07 -1.13 -6.09
N TYR A 168 15.05 -1.70 -5.43
CA TYR A 168 14.24 -2.78 -6.00
C TYR A 168 13.48 -2.34 -7.25
N PHE A 169 12.96 -1.11 -7.27
CA PHE A 169 12.32 -0.54 -8.43
C PHE A 169 13.25 -0.47 -9.64
N ASN A 170 14.49 0.04 -9.43
CA ASN A 170 15.50 0.10 -10.48
C ASN A 170 15.93 -1.28 -10.96
N ALA A 171 16.14 -2.23 -10.05
CA ALA A 171 16.52 -3.60 -10.39
C ALA A 171 15.43 -4.29 -11.22
N ILE A 172 14.15 -4.16 -10.82
CA ILE A 172 13.03 -4.72 -11.59
C ILE A 172 12.96 -4.09 -12.98
N LEU A 173 13.15 -2.78 -13.10
CA LEU A 173 13.16 -2.10 -14.40
C LEU A 173 14.29 -2.60 -15.31
N LYS A 174 15.46 -2.90 -14.76
CA LYS A 174 16.62 -3.41 -15.50
C LYS A 174 16.57 -4.93 -15.72
N SER A 175 15.79 -5.67 -14.93
CA SER A 175 15.67 -7.13 -15.08
C SER A 175 15.24 -7.54 -16.48
N THR A 176 15.79 -8.66 -16.94
CA THR A 176 15.52 -9.27 -18.25
C THR A 176 14.66 -10.51 -18.15
N SER A 177 14.56 -11.12 -16.97
CA SER A 177 13.80 -12.32 -16.66
C SER A 177 13.14 -12.22 -15.29
N PHE A 178 12.31 -13.21 -14.92
CA PHE A 178 11.73 -13.38 -13.59
C PHE A 178 12.14 -14.71 -12.97
N PRO A 179 12.38 -14.75 -11.63
CA PRO A 179 12.32 -13.63 -10.68
C PRO A 179 13.37 -12.56 -10.97
N PRO A 180 13.10 -11.27 -10.59
CA PRO A 180 14.07 -10.19 -10.75
C PRO A 180 15.34 -10.45 -9.95
N TYR A 181 16.48 -9.94 -10.40
CA TYR A 181 17.69 -9.99 -9.59
C TYR A 181 17.58 -9.07 -8.37
N ASP A 182 18.32 -9.42 -7.30
CA ASP A 182 18.42 -8.58 -6.11
C ASP A 182 19.58 -7.60 -6.26
N PRO A 183 19.35 -6.28 -6.26
CA PRO A 183 20.42 -5.30 -6.37
C PRO A 183 21.28 -5.26 -5.11
N TRP A 184 20.78 -5.73 -3.98
CA TRP A 184 21.46 -5.75 -2.70
C TRP A 184 22.11 -7.11 -2.36
N PHE A 185 22.14 -8.04 -3.30
CA PHE A 185 22.78 -9.33 -3.13
C PHE A 185 23.18 -9.90 -4.50
N ALA A 186 24.38 -9.52 -4.98
CA ALA A 186 24.87 -9.92 -6.30
C ALA A 186 24.74 -11.43 -6.52
N GLY A 187 24.20 -11.82 -7.69
CA GLY A 187 23.91 -13.20 -8.05
C GLY A 187 22.59 -13.75 -7.47
N GLY A 188 21.94 -13.05 -6.54
CA GLY A 188 20.67 -13.44 -5.94
C GLY A 188 19.45 -12.98 -6.72
N HIS A 189 18.33 -13.63 -6.50
CA HIS A 189 17.02 -13.10 -6.90
C HIS A 189 16.37 -12.36 -5.74
N LEU A 190 15.45 -11.44 -6.06
CA LEU A 190 14.72 -10.63 -5.10
C LEU A 190 13.77 -11.50 -4.27
N ASN A 191 14.03 -11.63 -2.97
CA ASN A 191 13.24 -12.40 -2.01
C ASN A 191 12.40 -11.48 -1.13
N TYR A 192 11.50 -10.74 -1.75
CA TYR A 192 10.62 -9.75 -1.10
C TYR A 192 9.26 -9.67 -1.81
N TYR A 193 8.34 -8.91 -1.25
CA TYR A 193 7.03 -8.60 -1.86
C TYR A 193 7.19 -7.62 -3.02
N TYR A 194 7.60 -8.08 -4.18
CA TYR A 194 7.98 -7.21 -5.28
C TYR A 194 6.87 -6.91 -6.30
N TYR A 195 5.71 -7.58 -6.20
CA TYR A 195 4.70 -7.49 -7.27
C TYR A 195 4.10 -6.08 -7.42
N GLY A 196 3.88 -5.35 -6.33
CA GLY A 196 3.43 -3.95 -6.38
C GLY A 196 4.46 -3.02 -7.02
N ILE A 197 5.74 -3.19 -6.65
CA ILE A 197 6.86 -2.46 -7.26
C ILE A 197 6.96 -2.78 -8.75
N TYR A 198 6.82 -4.05 -9.13
CA TYR A 198 6.80 -4.50 -10.51
C TYR A 198 5.68 -3.85 -11.32
N LEU A 199 4.43 -3.84 -10.82
CA LEU A 199 3.32 -3.18 -11.51
C LEU A 199 3.57 -1.69 -11.73
N SER A 200 4.17 -1.03 -10.76
CA SER A 200 4.59 0.38 -10.88
C SER A 200 5.64 0.57 -11.98
N GLY A 201 6.53 -0.41 -12.16
CA GLY A 201 7.58 -0.39 -13.19
C GLY A 201 7.11 -0.66 -14.61
N LEU A 202 5.97 -1.32 -14.78
CA LEU A 202 5.55 -1.82 -16.11
C LEU A 202 5.38 -0.70 -17.14
N MET A 203 4.65 0.36 -16.79
CA MET A 203 4.45 1.52 -17.67
C MET A 203 5.74 2.34 -17.81
N VAL A 204 6.56 2.39 -16.77
CA VAL A 204 7.87 3.09 -16.77
C VAL A 204 8.80 2.45 -17.79
N LYS A 205 8.93 1.12 -17.76
CA LYS A 205 9.75 0.37 -18.74
C LYS A 205 9.23 0.54 -20.15
N LEU A 206 7.90 0.58 -20.33
CA LEU A 206 7.27 0.76 -21.64
C LEU A 206 7.56 2.15 -22.23
N LEU A 207 7.35 3.21 -21.43
CA LEU A 207 7.49 4.60 -21.87
C LEU A 207 8.93 5.11 -21.83
N GLY A 208 9.80 4.51 -21.03
CA GLY A 208 11.17 4.95 -20.81
C GLY A 208 11.29 6.21 -19.95
N VAL A 209 10.33 6.45 -19.04
CA VAL A 209 10.41 7.54 -18.08
C VAL A 209 11.57 7.31 -17.11
N VAL A 210 12.36 8.35 -16.83
CA VAL A 210 13.46 8.28 -15.87
C VAL A 210 12.94 7.83 -14.49
N PRO A 211 13.52 6.78 -13.86
CA PRO A 211 13.01 6.20 -12.65
C PRO A 211 12.85 7.15 -11.47
N SER A 212 13.76 8.11 -11.28
CA SER A 212 13.69 9.11 -10.20
C SER A 212 12.49 10.07 -10.33
N VAL A 213 11.98 10.29 -11.53
CA VAL A 213 10.73 11.00 -11.82
C VAL A 213 9.55 10.06 -11.70
N ALA A 214 9.66 8.87 -12.29
CA ALA A 214 8.60 7.88 -12.34
C ALA A 214 8.16 7.41 -10.94
N PHE A 215 9.08 7.33 -9.97
CA PHE A 215 8.78 6.97 -8.58
C PHE A 215 7.76 7.93 -7.95
N ASN A 216 7.95 9.24 -8.13
CA ASN A 216 7.04 10.27 -7.64
C ASN A 216 5.70 10.27 -8.40
N LEU A 217 5.71 10.02 -9.71
CA LEU A 217 4.50 9.86 -10.51
C LEU A 217 3.69 8.63 -10.07
N ASN A 218 4.36 7.53 -9.75
CA ASN A 218 3.71 6.32 -9.26
C ASN A 218 2.99 6.55 -7.93
N LEU A 219 3.60 7.24 -6.97
CA LEU A 219 2.94 7.56 -5.70
C LEU A 219 1.64 8.34 -5.93
N ALA A 220 1.65 9.34 -6.80
CA ALA A 220 0.45 10.09 -7.16
C ALA A 220 -0.59 9.22 -7.90
N LEU A 221 -0.15 8.31 -8.75
CA LEU A 221 -1.01 7.40 -9.50
C LEU A 221 -1.70 6.37 -8.58
N TRP A 222 -0.95 5.75 -7.68
CA TRP A 222 -1.51 4.77 -6.73
C TRP A 222 -2.50 5.42 -5.78
N TYR A 223 -2.22 6.66 -5.34
CA TYR A 223 -3.17 7.47 -4.57
C TYR A 223 -4.46 7.76 -5.36
N ALA A 224 -4.35 8.06 -6.66
CA ALA A 224 -5.48 8.28 -7.55
C ALA A 224 -6.29 7.00 -7.80
N PHE A 225 -5.64 5.84 -7.95
CA PHE A 225 -6.31 4.55 -8.03
C PHE A 225 -7.14 4.27 -6.78
N LEU A 226 -6.53 4.44 -5.60
CA LEU A 226 -7.24 4.25 -4.34
C LEU A 226 -8.49 5.13 -4.25
N GLY A 227 -8.38 6.42 -4.62
CA GLY A 227 -9.50 7.36 -4.64
C GLY A 227 -10.62 6.98 -5.60
N SER A 228 -10.27 6.57 -6.81
CA SER A 228 -11.24 6.14 -7.82
C SER A 228 -12.00 4.89 -7.38
N LEU A 229 -11.30 3.91 -6.79
CA LEU A 229 -11.90 2.68 -6.27
C LEU A 229 -12.78 2.97 -5.04
N ALA A 230 -12.31 3.82 -4.12
CA ALA A 230 -13.06 4.24 -2.94
C ALA A 230 -14.36 4.97 -3.33
N PHE A 231 -14.31 5.83 -4.35
CA PHE A 231 -15.50 6.49 -4.89
C PHE A 231 -16.49 5.46 -5.47
N SER A 232 -16.02 4.54 -6.31
CA SER A 232 -16.85 3.51 -6.94
C SER A 232 -17.55 2.62 -5.92
N ILE A 233 -16.81 2.15 -4.88
CA ILE A 233 -17.41 1.27 -3.85
C ILE A 233 -18.42 2.04 -3.01
N GLY A 234 -18.09 3.22 -2.49
CA GLY A 234 -18.98 4.01 -1.65
C GLY A 234 -20.29 4.38 -2.36
N LYS A 235 -20.18 4.85 -3.62
CA LYS A 235 -21.33 5.13 -4.48
C LYS A 235 -22.18 3.88 -4.71
N THR A 236 -21.56 2.74 -4.96
CA THR A 236 -22.27 1.48 -5.24
C THR A 236 -22.95 0.94 -4.00
N LEU A 237 -22.26 0.89 -2.87
CA LEU A 237 -22.83 0.40 -1.61
C LEU A 237 -24.09 1.21 -1.23
N PHE A 238 -23.97 2.53 -1.15
CA PHE A 238 -25.10 3.38 -0.77
C PHE A 238 -26.22 3.34 -1.80
N GLY A 239 -25.87 3.42 -3.09
CA GLY A 239 -26.83 3.45 -4.18
C GLY A 239 -27.65 2.16 -4.38
N HIS A 240 -27.19 1.01 -3.85
CA HIS A 240 -27.92 -0.26 -3.87
C HIS A 240 -28.53 -0.64 -2.51
N ALA A 241 -27.96 -0.15 -1.40
CA ALA A 241 -28.52 -0.41 -0.09
C ALA A 241 -29.86 0.29 0.11
N GLU A 242 -30.02 1.48 -0.45
CA GLU A 242 -31.16 2.36 -0.24
C GLU A 242 -32.05 2.43 -1.49
N LYS A 243 -33.26 1.85 -1.40
CA LYS A 243 -34.26 1.93 -2.46
C LYS A 243 -34.57 3.41 -2.72
N ASN A 244 -34.68 3.80 -4.00
CA ASN A 244 -34.93 5.17 -4.43
C ASN A 244 -33.91 6.22 -3.96
N SER A 245 -32.61 5.81 -3.81
CA SER A 245 -31.58 6.80 -3.56
C SER A 245 -31.42 7.73 -4.78
N ASP A 246 -31.44 9.03 -4.53
CA ASP A 246 -31.05 10.02 -5.55
C ASP A 246 -29.59 9.82 -5.94
N GLY A 247 -29.31 9.87 -7.25
CA GLY A 247 -27.96 9.72 -7.77
C GLY A 247 -26.94 10.69 -7.15
N LYS A 248 -27.37 11.92 -6.81
CA LYS A 248 -26.52 12.91 -6.13
C LYS A 248 -26.05 12.46 -4.76
N ARG A 249 -26.87 11.71 -4.02
CA ARG A 249 -26.50 11.18 -2.70
C ARG A 249 -25.57 9.99 -2.79
N ALA A 250 -25.74 9.19 -3.83
CA ALA A 250 -24.78 8.12 -4.10
C ALA A 250 -23.41 8.71 -4.50
N ASP A 251 -23.40 9.80 -5.29
CA ASP A 251 -22.17 10.54 -5.59
C ASP A 251 -21.51 11.07 -4.31
N LEU A 252 -22.29 11.66 -3.39
CA LEU A 252 -21.80 12.15 -2.11
C LEU A 252 -21.26 11.03 -1.21
N ALA A 253 -21.92 9.87 -1.18
CA ALA A 253 -21.40 8.70 -0.45
C ALA A 253 -20.06 8.21 -1.02
N GLY A 254 -19.89 8.27 -2.35
CA GLY A 254 -18.60 8.03 -2.99
C GLY A 254 -17.53 9.01 -2.52
N VAL A 255 -17.84 10.31 -2.47
CA VAL A 255 -16.91 11.34 -1.97
C VAL A 255 -16.56 11.11 -0.49
N PHE A 256 -17.54 10.81 0.36
CA PHE A 256 -17.27 10.49 1.77
C PHE A 256 -16.34 9.27 1.92
N SER A 257 -16.47 8.28 1.04
CA SER A 257 -15.57 7.13 1.05
C SER A 257 -14.13 7.49 0.68
N VAL A 258 -13.94 8.38 -0.29
CA VAL A 258 -12.61 8.92 -0.62
C VAL A 258 -12.02 9.68 0.56
N LEU A 259 -12.80 10.59 1.16
CA LEU A 259 -12.35 11.40 2.29
C LEU A 259 -12.01 10.53 3.50
N ALA A 260 -12.87 9.57 3.87
CA ALA A 260 -12.64 8.70 5.01
C ALA A 260 -11.45 7.76 4.82
N LEU A 261 -11.27 7.20 3.62
CA LEU A 261 -10.23 6.20 3.38
C LEU A 261 -8.84 6.81 3.26
N GLN A 262 -8.69 7.88 2.46
CA GLN A 262 -7.35 8.33 2.06
C GLN A 262 -7.04 9.80 2.36
N VAL A 263 -8.00 10.59 2.84
CA VAL A 263 -7.75 11.99 3.20
C VAL A 263 -7.73 12.19 4.71
N THR A 264 -8.66 11.56 5.42
CA THR A 264 -8.75 11.69 6.87
C THR A 264 -7.61 10.95 7.56
N GLY A 265 -6.93 11.61 8.52
CA GLY A 265 -6.05 10.96 9.48
C GLY A 265 -6.81 10.55 10.75
N ASN A 266 -6.07 10.07 11.75
CA ASN A 266 -6.59 9.82 13.09
C ASN A 266 -6.67 11.13 13.92
N LEU A 267 -7.11 11.05 15.18
CA LEU A 267 -7.20 12.21 16.08
C LEU A 267 -5.87 12.56 16.76
N GLY A 268 -4.76 11.95 16.37
CA GLY A 268 -3.44 12.14 16.97
C GLY A 268 -2.98 13.58 16.90
N THR A 269 -3.24 14.28 15.80
CA THR A 269 -2.88 15.71 15.66
C THR A 269 -3.57 16.60 16.71
N ILE A 270 -4.83 16.33 17.05
CA ILE A 270 -5.52 17.09 18.13
C ILE A 270 -4.85 16.82 19.48
N VAL A 271 -4.53 15.55 19.75
CA VAL A 271 -3.83 15.17 20.99
C VAL A 271 -2.46 15.84 21.05
N GLN A 272 -1.74 15.88 19.95
CA GLN A 272 -0.45 16.54 19.82
C GLN A 272 -0.56 18.05 20.07
N ILE A 273 -1.47 18.75 19.40
CA ILE A 273 -1.73 20.19 19.63
C ILE A 273 -2.07 20.46 21.11
N LYS A 274 -2.94 19.63 21.70
CA LYS A 274 -3.30 19.76 23.11
C LYS A 274 -2.07 19.63 24.02
N ASN A 275 -1.21 18.65 23.78
CA ASN A 275 -0.03 18.40 24.60
C ASN A 275 0.97 19.56 24.49
N GLU A 276 1.23 20.04 23.27
CA GLU A 276 2.10 21.21 23.03
C GLU A 276 1.57 22.49 23.69
N LEU A 277 0.26 22.72 23.68
CA LEU A 277 -0.35 23.84 24.39
C LEU A 277 -0.19 23.73 25.89
N VAL A 278 -0.29 22.52 26.46
CA VAL A 278 -0.04 22.30 27.88
C VAL A 278 1.41 22.59 28.23
N GLU A 279 2.36 22.13 27.44
CA GLU A 279 3.79 22.36 27.67
C GLU A 279 4.15 23.85 27.53
N LEU A 280 3.64 24.53 26.50
CA LEU A 280 3.80 25.95 26.32
C LEU A 280 3.25 26.72 27.53
N GLY A 281 2.08 26.31 28.05
CA GLY A 281 1.46 26.95 29.21
C GLY A 281 2.21 26.74 30.53
N MET A 282 2.91 25.62 30.66
CA MET A 282 3.76 25.30 31.82
C MET A 282 5.07 26.10 31.82
N SER A 283 5.60 26.40 30.64
CA SER A 283 6.87 27.09 30.49
C SER A 283 6.86 28.45 31.21
N GLY A 284 7.78 28.63 32.17
CA GLY A 284 7.93 29.89 32.95
C GLY A 284 6.78 30.26 33.91
N THR A 285 5.78 29.36 34.12
CA THR A 285 4.59 29.70 34.94
C THR A 285 4.52 28.97 36.28
N GLY A 286 5.28 27.87 36.43
CA GLY A 286 5.17 26.96 37.59
C GLY A 286 3.87 26.15 37.65
N LEU A 287 3.04 26.19 36.62
CA LEU A 287 1.80 25.38 36.51
C LEU A 287 2.13 23.91 36.27
N GLY A 288 1.41 23.01 36.95
CA GLY A 288 1.44 21.59 36.62
C GLY A 288 0.58 21.25 35.38
N LYS A 289 0.77 20.04 34.84
CA LYS A 289 -0.04 19.54 33.73
C LYS A 289 -1.54 19.60 34.08
N GLY A 290 -2.35 20.21 33.21
CA GLY A 290 -3.79 20.28 33.42
C GLY A 290 -4.49 21.39 32.62
N PHE A 291 -5.72 21.64 33.00
CA PHE A 291 -6.59 22.59 32.30
C PHE A 291 -6.06 24.05 32.38
N ALA A 292 -5.49 24.44 33.52
CA ALA A 292 -4.89 25.77 33.68
C ALA A 292 -3.69 25.96 32.73
N ALA A 293 -2.81 24.96 32.63
CA ALA A 293 -1.68 25.01 31.71
C ALA A 293 -2.14 25.05 30.26
N PHE A 294 -3.16 24.27 29.89
CA PHE A 294 -3.73 24.31 28.54
C PHE A 294 -4.19 25.72 28.15
N TRP A 295 -4.97 26.39 29.02
CA TRP A 295 -5.45 27.75 28.73
C TRP A 295 -4.34 28.80 28.79
N SER A 296 -3.36 28.64 29.67
CA SER A 296 -2.16 29.47 29.66
C SER A 296 -1.42 29.35 28.32
N GLY A 297 -1.27 28.13 27.78
CA GLY A 297 -0.65 27.88 26.47
C GLY A 297 -1.46 28.51 25.34
N VAL A 298 -2.79 28.40 25.38
CA VAL A 298 -3.67 29.06 24.40
C VAL A 298 -3.45 30.58 24.42
N MET A 299 -3.40 31.20 25.60
CA MET A 299 -3.19 32.63 25.72
C MET A 299 -1.81 33.04 25.22
N LYS A 300 -0.77 32.27 25.51
CA LYS A 300 0.59 32.48 25.00
C LYS A 300 0.67 32.36 23.49
N LEU A 301 -0.02 31.39 22.89
CA LEU A 301 -0.11 31.27 21.43
C LEU A 301 -0.75 32.52 20.80
N PHE A 302 -1.82 33.07 21.40
CA PHE A 302 -2.43 34.32 20.96
C PHE A 302 -1.54 35.56 21.20
N SER A 303 -0.61 35.52 22.15
CA SER A 303 0.38 36.58 22.35
C SER A 303 1.61 36.47 21.43
N GLY A 304 1.63 35.49 20.52
CA GLY A 304 2.64 35.33 19.47
C GLY A 304 3.74 34.32 19.79
N GLU A 305 3.65 33.60 20.92
CA GLU A 305 4.53 32.47 21.16
C GLU A 305 4.19 31.30 20.20
N ARG A 306 5.16 30.46 19.88
CA ARG A 306 4.98 29.36 18.93
C ARG A 306 4.99 28.00 19.64
N LEU A 307 4.27 27.04 19.08
CA LEU A 307 4.39 25.64 19.50
C LEU A 307 5.79 25.13 19.14
N MET A 308 6.41 24.41 20.09
CA MET A 308 7.77 23.87 19.93
C MET A 308 7.73 22.50 19.24
N MET A 309 7.45 22.50 17.94
CA MET A 309 7.42 21.30 17.13
C MET A 309 8.62 21.25 16.18
N TYR A 310 9.26 20.09 16.10
CA TYR A 310 10.33 19.86 15.14
C TYR A 310 9.75 19.49 13.76
N LYS A 311 10.51 19.80 12.69
CA LYS A 311 10.16 19.35 11.34
C LYS A 311 9.96 17.82 11.32
N GLY A 312 8.88 17.35 10.71
CA GLY A 312 8.54 15.94 10.61
C GLY A 312 7.69 15.37 11.75
N ASP A 313 7.50 16.08 12.89
CA ASP A 313 6.72 15.59 14.02
C ASP A 313 5.22 15.58 13.72
N TRP A 314 4.73 16.53 12.93
CA TRP A 314 3.32 16.63 12.56
C TRP A 314 2.83 15.43 11.74
N TYR A 315 3.69 14.84 10.90
CA TYR A 315 3.29 13.64 10.16
C TYR A 315 3.66 12.35 10.89
N TRP A 316 4.76 12.34 11.69
CA TRP A 316 5.27 11.12 12.30
C TRP A 316 4.51 10.68 13.55
N ILE A 317 4.36 11.59 14.53
CA ILE A 317 3.81 11.27 15.86
C ILE A 317 2.40 10.66 15.78
N PRO A 318 1.45 11.20 14.99
CA PRO A 318 0.11 10.60 14.91
C PRO A 318 0.08 9.18 14.35
N SER A 319 1.11 8.76 13.61
CA SER A 319 1.24 7.40 13.10
C SER A 319 1.74 6.39 14.13
N ARG A 320 1.94 6.81 15.37
CA ARG A 320 2.39 6.02 16.52
C ARG A 320 1.40 6.18 17.69
N ALA A 321 0.13 5.82 17.44
CA ALA A 321 -0.97 6.05 18.38
C ALA A 321 -0.92 5.16 19.63
N ILE A 322 -0.28 4.00 19.58
CA ILE A 322 -0.12 3.10 20.71
C ILE A 322 1.24 3.38 21.37
N PRO A 323 1.30 3.52 22.71
CA PRO A 323 2.54 3.86 23.44
C PRO A 323 3.46 2.65 23.63
N ASP A 324 3.67 1.87 22.61
CA ASP A 324 4.65 0.79 22.51
C ASP A 324 5.40 0.93 21.16
N THR A 325 6.05 -0.11 20.70
CA THR A 325 6.73 -0.10 19.40
C THR A 325 5.78 -0.20 18.20
N SER A 326 4.44 -0.35 18.43
CA SER A 326 3.48 -0.62 17.35
C SER A 326 3.37 0.52 16.36
N ILE A 327 3.36 0.16 15.09
CA ILE A 327 3.14 1.08 13.97
C ILE A 327 1.63 1.14 13.67
N THR A 328 1.06 2.34 13.78
CA THR A 328 -0.36 2.61 13.53
C THR A 328 -0.55 3.55 12.35
N GLU A 329 0.11 3.23 11.25
CA GLU A 329 -0.01 3.98 10.01
C GLU A 329 -1.41 3.85 9.39
N PHE A 330 -1.73 4.83 8.57
CA PHE A 330 -2.99 4.88 7.82
C PHE A 330 -2.73 5.45 6.42
N PRO A 331 -3.62 5.27 5.45
CA PRO A 331 -3.32 5.50 4.04
C PRO A 331 -2.71 6.87 3.72
N PHE A 332 -3.26 7.96 4.28
CA PHE A 332 -2.68 9.29 4.00
C PHE A 332 -1.23 9.40 4.49
N PHE A 333 -0.91 8.88 5.68
CA PHE A 333 0.46 8.84 6.19
C PHE A 333 1.38 8.05 5.26
N SER A 334 0.99 6.80 4.92
CA SER A 334 1.85 5.91 4.12
C SER A 334 2.18 6.52 2.75
N PHE A 335 1.19 7.12 2.09
CA PHE A 335 1.44 7.86 0.85
C PHE A 335 2.30 9.11 1.07
N LEU A 336 1.99 9.92 2.09
CA LEU A 336 2.70 11.17 2.41
C LEU A 336 4.17 10.90 2.76
N TYR A 337 4.41 9.88 3.56
CA TYR A 337 5.77 9.45 3.90
C TYR A 337 6.56 9.07 2.65
N GLY A 338 5.87 8.48 1.66
CA GLY A 338 6.41 8.20 0.34
C GLY A 338 7.39 7.04 0.33
N ASP A 339 7.12 6.05 1.15
CA ASP A 339 7.83 4.79 1.29
C ASP A 339 6.89 3.69 0.74
N PRO A 340 6.96 3.36 -0.57
CA PRO A 340 5.97 2.52 -1.22
C PRO A 340 6.21 1.04 -0.96
N HIS A 341 6.05 0.65 0.29
CA HIS A 341 6.12 -0.74 0.71
C HIS A 341 4.90 -1.57 0.27
N ALA A 342 5.01 -2.86 0.49
CA ALA A 342 4.00 -3.87 0.20
C ALA A 342 2.56 -3.45 0.56
N HIS A 343 2.36 -2.90 1.77
CA HIS A 343 1.05 -2.47 2.26
C HIS A 343 0.44 -1.31 1.46
N LEU A 344 1.25 -0.36 0.99
CA LEU A 344 0.77 0.77 0.19
C LEU A 344 0.18 0.29 -1.15
N PHE A 345 0.87 -0.63 -1.81
CA PHE A 345 0.40 -1.24 -3.06
C PHE A 345 -0.83 -2.12 -2.85
N ALA A 346 -0.94 -2.77 -1.70
CA ALA A 346 -2.08 -3.61 -1.35
C ALA A 346 -3.37 -2.81 -1.11
N LEU A 347 -3.30 -1.54 -0.67
CA LEU A 347 -4.50 -0.72 -0.39
C LEU A 347 -5.49 -0.68 -1.56
N PRO A 348 -5.14 -0.25 -2.79
CA PRO A 348 -6.10 -0.26 -3.89
C PRO A 348 -6.47 -1.69 -4.33
N MET A 349 -5.59 -2.69 -4.17
CA MET A 349 -5.90 -4.08 -4.51
C MET A 349 -6.99 -4.65 -3.59
N THR A 350 -6.91 -4.38 -2.28
CA THR A 350 -7.92 -4.83 -1.30
C THR A 350 -9.27 -4.16 -1.53
N VAL A 351 -9.30 -2.86 -1.86
CA VAL A 351 -10.54 -2.17 -2.26
C VAL A 351 -11.11 -2.76 -3.56
N LEU A 352 -10.26 -3.16 -4.50
CA LEU A 352 -10.70 -3.83 -5.74
C LEU A 352 -11.31 -5.21 -5.45
N VAL A 353 -10.77 -5.98 -4.50
CA VAL A 353 -11.40 -7.23 -4.04
C VAL A 353 -12.77 -6.96 -3.43
N LEU A 354 -12.92 -5.94 -2.58
CA LEU A 354 -14.22 -5.56 -2.01
C LEU A 354 -15.22 -5.10 -3.08
N LEU A 355 -14.78 -4.40 -4.11
CA LEU A 355 -15.59 -4.05 -5.29
C LEU A 355 -16.04 -5.27 -6.06
N TRP A 356 -15.14 -6.23 -6.29
CA TRP A 356 -15.45 -7.50 -6.92
C TRP A 356 -16.48 -8.29 -6.09
N LEU A 357 -16.32 -8.38 -4.78
CA LEU A 357 -17.30 -9.01 -3.89
C LEU A 357 -18.63 -8.29 -3.92
N THR A 358 -18.64 -6.96 -3.94
CA THR A 358 -19.87 -6.17 -4.07
C THR A 358 -20.58 -6.48 -5.40
N ALA A 359 -19.83 -6.56 -6.50
CA ALA A 359 -20.37 -6.95 -7.81
C ALA A 359 -20.92 -8.38 -7.80
N LEU A 360 -20.23 -9.32 -7.14
CA LEU A 360 -20.68 -10.71 -6.98
C LEU A 360 -21.99 -10.79 -6.18
N ILE A 361 -22.08 -10.10 -5.04
CA ILE A 361 -23.29 -10.03 -4.22
C ILE A 361 -24.46 -9.52 -5.05
N LEU A 362 -24.29 -8.41 -5.75
CA LEU A 362 -25.33 -7.81 -6.58
C LEU A 362 -25.72 -8.72 -7.75
N ARG A 363 -24.76 -9.40 -8.36
CA ARG A 363 -24.98 -10.35 -9.47
C ARG A 363 -25.82 -11.54 -9.02
N VAL A 364 -25.44 -12.18 -7.92
CA VAL A 364 -26.12 -13.38 -7.40
C VAL A 364 -27.50 -13.03 -6.84
N SER A 365 -27.61 -11.95 -6.07
CA SER A 365 -28.88 -11.56 -5.44
C SER A 365 -29.91 -10.97 -6.41
N SER A 366 -29.49 -10.51 -7.61
CA SER A 366 -30.42 -9.97 -8.62
C SER A 366 -31.34 -11.02 -9.25
N GLY A 367 -31.00 -12.29 -9.18
CA GLY A 367 -31.70 -13.39 -9.84
C GLY A 367 -31.66 -13.36 -11.38
N GLN A 368 -30.86 -12.45 -11.97
CA GLN A 368 -30.68 -12.37 -13.41
C GLN A 368 -29.85 -13.56 -13.91
N ARG A 369 -30.13 -14.01 -15.12
CA ARG A 369 -29.32 -15.04 -15.79
C ARG A 369 -28.14 -14.38 -16.48
N TYR A 370 -26.96 -14.93 -16.26
CA TYR A 370 -25.72 -14.54 -16.91
C TYR A 370 -25.19 -15.68 -17.74
N HIS A 371 -24.46 -15.37 -18.80
CA HIS A 371 -23.81 -16.38 -19.63
C HIS A 371 -22.68 -17.07 -18.89
N THR A 372 -22.39 -18.32 -19.23
CA THR A 372 -21.30 -19.10 -18.62
C THR A 372 -19.95 -18.38 -18.72
N VAL A 373 -19.68 -17.75 -19.86
CA VAL A 373 -18.45 -16.98 -20.09
C VAL A 373 -18.32 -15.79 -19.12
N GLU A 374 -19.44 -15.11 -18.79
CA GLU A 374 -19.42 -14.02 -17.79
C GLU A 374 -19.06 -14.56 -16.39
N TRP A 375 -19.60 -15.73 -16.02
CA TRP A 375 -19.26 -16.38 -14.76
C TRP A 375 -17.80 -16.79 -14.68
N ILE A 376 -17.26 -17.36 -15.77
CA ILE A 376 -15.84 -17.71 -15.89
C ILE A 376 -14.99 -16.44 -15.67
N ALA A 377 -15.29 -15.36 -16.39
CA ALA A 377 -14.56 -14.09 -16.24
C ALA A 377 -14.61 -13.54 -14.80
N VAL A 378 -15.77 -13.62 -14.14
CA VAL A 378 -15.94 -13.16 -12.75
C VAL A 378 -15.12 -14.00 -11.78
N PHE A 379 -15.19 -15.33 -11.85
CA PHE A 379 -14.46 -16.20 -10.92
C PHE A 379 -12.95 -16.19 -11.16
N LEU A 380 -12.51 -16.21 -12.42
CA LEU A 380 -11.09 -16.09 -12.74
C LEU A 380 -10.51 -14.75 -12.27
N SER A 381 -11.25 -13.64 -12.49
CA SER A 381 -10.84 -12.34 -11.99
C SER A 381 -10.74 -12.33 -10.46
N GLY A 382 -11.71 -12.90 -9.76
CA GLY A 382 -11.69 -12.96 -8.30
C GLY A 382 -10.54 -13.79 -7.73
N ALA A 383 -10.30 -14.95 -8.31
CA ALA A 383 -9.17 -15.81 -7.92
C ALA A 383 -7.82 -15.11 -8.17
N LEU A 384 -7.69 -14.42 -9.32
CA LEU A 384 -6.51 -13.63 -9.63
C LEU A 384 -6.30 -12.49 -8.64
N LEU A 385 -7.34 -11.68 -8.38
CA LEU A 385 -7.26 -10.55 -7.45
C LEU A 385 -6.85 -10.99 -6.05
N LEU A 386 -7.34 -12.13 -5.57
CA LEU A 386 -6.93 -12.72 -4.29
C LEU A 386 -5.50 -13.25 -4.36
N GLY A 387 -5.14 -13.92 -5.46
CA GLY A 387 -3.82 -14.53 -5.62
C GLY A 387 -2.70 -13.51 -5.63
N VAL A 388 -2.84 -12.40 -6.36
CA VAL A 388 -1.81 -11.38 -6.46
C VAL A 388 -1.60 -10.58 -5.16
N LEU A 389 -2.49 -10.70 -4.18
CA LEU A 389 -2.22 -10.19 -2.83
C LEU A 389 -1.02 -10.90 -2.18
N ILE A 390 -0.79 -12.18 -2.50
CA ILE A 390 0.32 -12.96 -1.92
C ILE A 390 1.68 -12.32 -2.26
N PRO A 391 2.06 -12.11 -3.53
CA PRO A 391 3.34 -11.50 -3.88
C PRO A 391 3.37 -9.97 -3.68
N THR A 392 2.23 -9.34 -3.33
CA THR A 392 2.14 -7.91 -3.01
C THR A 392 2.26 -7.65 -1.51
N ASN A 393 1.41 -8.30 -0.71
CA ASN A 393 1.41 -8.27 0.75
C ASN A 393 0.69 -9.51 1.26
N THR A 394 1.43 -10.56 1.55
CA THR A 394 0.88 -11.88 1.91
C THR A 394 -0.16 -11.82 3.03
N TRP A 395 -0.03 -10.87 3.97
CA TRP A 395 -0.92 -10.74 5.13
C TRP A 395 -2.35 -10.33 4.79
N ASP A 396 -2.58 -9.73 3.63
CA ASP A 396 -3.93 -9.41 3.16
C ASP A 396 -4.66 -10.65 2.61
N ALA A 397 -3.91 -11.57 2.01
CA ALA A 397 -4.49 -12.71 1.29
C ALA A 397 -5.38 -13.60 2.18
N PRO A 398 -4.98 -14.03 3.41
CA PRO A 398 -5.83 -14.84 4.29
C PRO A 398 -7.12 -14.11 4.68
N THR A 399 -7.02 -12.83 5.08
CA THR A 399 -8.18 -12.02 5.50
C THR A 399 -9.19 -11.89 4.39
N TYR A 400 -8.75 -11.46 3.19
CA TYR A 400 -9.66 -11.25 2.07
C TYR A 400 -10.17 -12.55 1.46
N PHE A 401 -9.39 -13.64 1.54
CA PHE A 401 -9.90 -14.98 1.19
C PHE A 401 -10.98 -15.44 2.17
N CYS A 402 -10.81 -15.28 3.48
CA CYS A 402 -11.83 -15.64 4.48
C CYS A 402 -13.11 -14.82 4.28
N ILE A 403 -13.00 -13.51 4.01
CA ILE A 403 -14.16 -12.67 3.67
C ILE A 403 -14.85 -13.20 2.41
N THR A 404 -14.08 -13.53 1.38
CA THR A 404 -14.60 -14.07 0.11
C THR A 404 -15.31 -15.40 0.33
N ALA A 405 -14.70 -16.33 1.04
CA ALA A 405 -15.26 -17.65 1.33
C ALA A 405 -16.58 -17.54 2.12
N ALA A 406 -16.63 -16.67 3.14
CA ALA A 406 -17.84 -16.43 3.92
C ALA A 406 -18.97 -15.83 3.06
N VAL A 407 -18.66 -14.84 2.22
CA VAL A 407 -19.64 -14.24 1.29
C VAL A 407 -20.11 -15.27 0.28
N MET A 408 -19.21 -16.05 -0.35
CA MET A 408 -19.59 -17.10 -1.29
C MET A 408 -20.44 -18.18 -0.63
N LEU A 409 -20.10 -18.61 0.59
CA LEU A 409 -20.87 -19.59 1.34
C LEU A 409 -22.29 -19.07 1.59
N TYR A 410 -22.43 -17.84 2.07
CA TYR A 410 -23.71 -17.21 2.30
C TYR A 410 -24.55 -17.12 1.00
N LEU A 411 -23.98 -16.60 -0.08
CA LEU A 411 -24.68 -16.44 -1.37
C LEU A 411 -25.08 -17.80 -1.97
N GLY A 412 -24.19 -18.76 -1.93
CA GLY A 412 -24.46 -20.09 -2.47
C GLY A 412 -25.56 -20.82 -1.71
N LEU A 413 -25.58 -20.75 -0.38
CA LEU A 413 -26.63 -21.35 0.44
C LEU A 413 -27.98 -20.66 0.26
N ARG A 414 -27.98 -19.33 0.15
CA ARG A 414 -29.22 -18.54 0.08
C ARG A 414 -29.80 -18.49 -1.33
N TYR A 415 -29.02 -18.25 -2.33
CA TYR A 415 -29.45 -18.02 -3.70
C TYR A 415 -29.04 -19.11 -4.70
N GLY A 416 -27.89 -19.76 -4.48
CA GLY A 416 -27.20 -20.60 -5.46
C GLY A 416 -26.52 -19.74 -6.56
N PHE A 417 -25.37 -20.19 -7.08
CA PHE A 417 -24.61 -19.43 -8.08
C PHE A 417 -25.17 -19.58 -9.52
N PHE A 418 -25.60 -20.77 -9.85
CA PHE A 418 -26.14 -21.05 -11.19
C PHE A 418 -27.63 -21.25 -11.05
N SER A 419 -28.43 -20.32 -11.55
CA SER A 419 -29.90 -20.31 -11.47
C SER A 419 -30.53 -21.55 -12.10
N SER A 420 -30.41 -22.72 -11.46
CA SER A 420 -31.16 -23.91 -11.79
C SER A 420 -32.30 -24.06 -10.78
N LYS A 421 -33.53 -23.87 -11.22
CA LYS A 421 -34.73 -24.11 -10.41
C LYS A 421 -34.82 -25.56 -9.89
N ARG A 422 -33.95 -26.44 -10.34
CA ARG A 422 -33.90 -27.88 -10.02
C ARG A 422 -32.85 -28.25 -8.95
N GLN A 423 -31.98 -27.33 -8.54
CA GLN A 423 -30.93 -27.69 -7.59
C GLN A 423 -31.49 -27.78 -6.18
N ASN A 424 -31.45 -28.99 -5.59
CA ASN A 424 -31.83 -29.21 -4.20
C ASN A 424 -30.81 -28.54 -3.24
N ARG A 425 -31.15 -28.50 -1.95
CA ARG A 425 -30.30 -27.85 -0.93
C ARG A 425 -28.88 -28.46 -0.88
N ALA A 426 -28.78 -29.79 -0.97
CA ALA A 426 -27.51 -30.48 -0.96
C ALA A 426 -26.64 -30.11 -2.17
N GLY A 427 -27.23 -30.06 -3.37
CA GLY A 427 -26.54 -29.65 -4.59
C GLY A 427 -26.00 -28.20 -4.50
N ARG A 428 -26.72 -27.29 -3.87
CA ARG A 428 -26.22 -25.91 -3.63
C ARG A 428 -25.01 -25.90 -2.69
N VAL A 429 -25.06 -26.68 -1.59
CA VAL A 429 -23.95 -26.80 -0.66
C VAL A 429 -22.70 -27.31 -1.39
N VAL A 430 -22.83 -28.44 -2.11
CA VAL A 430 -21.72 -29.05 -2.84
C VAL A 430 -21.14 -28.07 -3.89
N THR A 431 -21.98 -27.46 -4.71
CA THR A 431 -21.52 -26.50 -5.72
C THR A 431 -20.79 -25.31 -5.07
N THR A 432 -21.27 -24.82 -3.95
CA THR A 432 -20.65 -23.69 -3.25
C THR A 432 -19.29 -24.07 -2.70
N ILE A 433 -19.18 -25.22 -2.05
CA ILE A 433 -17.89 -25.71 -1.52
C ILE A 433 -16.90 -25.92 -2.66
N LEU A 434 -17.32 -26.53 -3.77
CA LEU A 434 -16.47 -26.73 -4.94
C LEU A 434 -15.97 -25.41 -5.53
N LEU A 435 -16.84 -24.39 -5.60
CA LEU A 435 -16.45 -23.06 -6.09
C LEU A 435 -15.46 -22.36 -5.15
N ILE A 436 -15.63 -22.49 -3.83
CA ILE A 436 -14.68 -21.94 -2.84
C ILE A 436 -13.33 -22.65 -2.98
N LEU A 437 -13.32 -23.98 -3.05
CA LEU A 437 -12.10 -24.76 -3.23
C LEU A 437 -11.41 -24.44 -4.56
N LEU A 438 -12.18 -24.33 -5.65
CA LEU A 438 -11.66 -23.93 -6.94
C LEU A 438 -11.05 -22.53 -6.88
N THR A 439 -11.70 -21.58 -6.20
CA THR A 439 -11.15 -20.23 -6.01
C THR A 439 -9.84 -20.28 -5.23
N ALA A 440 -9.75 -21.09 -4.17
CA ALA A 440 -8.51 -21.28 -3.39
C ALA A 440 -7.38 -21.90 -4.24
N VAL A 441 -7.68 -22.95 -5.02
CA VAL A 441 -6.70 -23.59 -5.89
C VAL A 441 -6.20 -22.62 -6.97
N LEU A 442 -7.11 -21.88 -7.62
CA LEU A 442 -6.73 -20.89 -8.62
C LEU A 442 -5.97 -19.70 -8.01
N MET A 443 -6.35 -19.25 -6.81
CA MET A 443 -5.65 -18.20 -6.06
C MET A 443 -4.19 -18.56 -5.81
N VAL A 444 -3.93 -19.77 -5.34
CA VAL A 444 -2.56 -20.25 -5.10
C VAL A 444 -1.87 -20.58 -6.42
N GLY A 445 -2.57 -21.26 -7.33
CA GLY A 445 -2.04 -21.68 -8.63
C GLY A 445 -1.55 -20.53 -9.50
N CYS A 446 -2.20 -19.37 -9.45
CA CYS A 446 -1.78 -18.23 -10.26
C CYS A 446 -0.47 -17.58 -9.77
N VAL A 447 0.00 -17.88 -8.56
CA VAL A 447 1.24 -17.29 -7.98
C VAL A 447 2.30 -18.34 -7.62
N VAL A 448 2.18 -19.56 -8.16
CA VAL A 448 3.18 -20.63 -7.97
C VAL A 448 4.61 -20.15 -8.29
N PRO A 449 4.89 -19.41 -9.39
CA PRO A 449 6.26 -18.93 -9.64
C PRO A 449 6.86 -18.09 -8.49
N TYR A 450 6.03 -17.29 -7.81
CA TYR A 450 6.48 -16.55 -6.63
C TYR A 450 6.69 -17.46 -5.43
N LEU A 451 5.75 -18.36 -5.15
CA LEU A 451 5.82 -19.26 -4.00
C LEU A 451 7.03 -20.22 -4.05
N THR A 452 7.46 -20.61 -5.25
CA THR A 452 8.63 -21.49 -5.43
C THR A 452 9.96 -20.78 -5.21
N THR A 453 9.97 -19.45 -5.28
CA THR A 453 11.20 -18.63 -5.12
C THR A 453 11.27 -17.91 -3.77
N ASN A 454 10.13 -17.66 -3.11
CA ASN A 454 10.08 -16.99 -1.82
C ASN A 454 10.42 -17.96 -0.68
N THR A 455 11.38 -17.58 0.17
CA THR A 455 11.83 -18.37 1.32
C THR A 455 11.49 -17.74 2.67
N GLN A 456 10.68 -16.66 2.69
CA GLN A 456 10.29 -16.00 3.93
C GLN A 456 9.32 -16.88 4.74
N GLU A 457 9.67 -17.15 5.99
CA GLU A 457 8.81 -17.84 6.94
C GLU A 457 8.10 -16.83 7.84
N ASN A 458 6.78 -16.97 7.94
CA ASN A 458 5.94 -16.14 8.79
C ASN A 458 5.24 -17.03 9.82
N VAL A 459 5.68 -17.01 11.07
CA VAL A 459 5.12 -17.79 12.16
C VAL A 459 4.37 -16.86 13.11
N LEU A 460 3.15 -17.25 13.51
CA LEU A 460 2.35 -16.54 14.51
C LEU A 460 2.57 -17.14 15.89
N GLY A 461 2.76 -16.29 16.89
CA GLY A 461 2.83 -16.62 18.31
C GLY A 461 1.69 -15.98 19.10
N ALA A 462 1.44 -16.46 20.32
CA ALA A 462 0.54 -15.82 21.25
C ALA A 462 1.21 -14.55 21.85
N TRP A 463 0.43 -13.47 21.97
CA TRP A 463 0.87 -12.21 22.56
C TRP A 463 0.31 -12.07 23.99
N HIS A 464 1.17 -11.82 24.97
CA HIS A 464 0.81 -11.71 26.40
C HIS A 464 1.39 -10.48 27.09
N ASP A 465 1.97 -9.57 26.31
CA ASP A 465 2.60 -8.35 26.80
C ASP A 465 1.64 -7.12 26.69
N THR A 466 2.16 -5.96 26.45
CA THR A 466 1.41 -4.68 26.45
C THR A 466 0.15 -4.73 25.58
N ARG A 467 -0.96 -4.16 26.11
CA ARG A 467 -2.26 -4.08 25.45
C ARG A 467 -2.54 -2.64 24.99
N THR A 468 -3.37 -2.49 23.99
CA THR A 468 -3.76 -1.18 23.47
C THR A 468 -4.65 -0.43 24.46
N PRO A 469 -4.25 0.76 24.98
CA PRO A 469 -5.09 1.59 25.84
C PRO A 469 -6.35 2.06 25.08
N VAL A 470 -7.48 2.20 25.82
CA VAL A 470 -8.74 2.72 25.25
C VAL A 470 -8.56 4.10 24.62
N SER A 471 -7.75 4.97 25.23
CA SER A 471 -7.45 6.31 24.71
C SER A 471 -6.77 6.26 23.34
N SER A 472 -5.77 5.40 23.19
CA SER A 472 -5.07 5.16 21.93
C SER A 472 -6.00 4.55 20.86
N TYR A 473 -6.82 3.58 21.26
CA TYR A 473 -7.81 2.98 20.39
C TYR A 473 -8.83 4.01 19.86
N LEU A 474 -9.37 4.85 20.74
CA LEU A 474 -10.29 5.91 20.34
C LEU A 474 -9.60 7.04 19.56
N MET A 475 -8.34 7.34 19.86
CA MET A 475 -7.56 8.30 19.09
C MET A 475 -7.40 7.81 17.64
N HIS A 476 -7.18 6.52 17.43
CA HIS A 476 -6.98 5.96 16.09
C HIS A 476 -8.30 5.68 15.35
N TRP A 477 -9.29 5.09 16.01
CA TRP A 477 -10.52 4.60 15.39
C TRP A 477 -11.76 5.45 15.67
N GLY A 478 -11.69 6.41 16.62
CA GLY A 478 -12.85 7.10 17.17
C GLY A 478 -13.74 7.78 16.13
N ILE A 479 -13.17 8.33 15.05
CA ILE A 479 -13.93 8.95 13.96
C ILE A 479 -14.84 7.90 13.29
N PHE A 480 -14.28 6.75 12.94
CA PHE A 480 -15.05 5.71 12.23
C PHE A 480 -16.08 5.05 13.14
N LEU A 481 -15.68 4.76 14.37
CA LEU A 481 -16.57 4.16 15.37
C LEU A 481 -17.77 5.07 15.67
N PHE A 482 -17.59 6.39 15.72
CA PHE A 482 -18.68 7.33 15.91
C PHE A 482 -19.73 7.25 14.80
N PHE A 483 -19.33 7.26 13.55
CA PHE A 483 -20.24 7.19 12.41
C PHE A 483 -20.90 5.82 12.29
N ILE A 484 -20.18 4.74 12.56
CA ILE A 484 -20.72 3.37 12.57
C ILE A 484 -21.74 3.19 13.70
N ALA A 485 -21.40 3.61 14.93
CA ALA A 485 -22.31 3.51 16.07
C ALA A 485 -23.58 4.36 15.85
N SER A 486 -23.45 5.57 15.31
CA SER A 486 -24.59 6.43 14.96
C SER A 486 -25.50 5.77 13.92
N TRP A 487 -24.93 5.14 12.91
CA TRP A 487 -25.70 4.37 11.93
C TRP A 487 -26.40 3.17 12.58
N TYR A 488 -25.74 2.44 13.46
CA TYR A 488 -26.34 1.33 14.20
C TYR A 488 -27.52 1.77 15.06
N CYS A 489 -27.40 2.91 15.74
CA CYS A 489 -28.50 3.51 16.49
C CYS A 489 -29.69 3.80 15.57
N CYS A 490 -29.48 4.38 14.37
CA CYS A 490 -30.52 4.62 13.39
C CYS A 490 -31.19 3.33 12.90
N GLU A 491 -30.40 2.29 12.58
CA GLU A 491 -30.92 1.02 12.10
C GLU A 491 -31.73 0.27 13.19
N ILE A 492 -31.24 0.27 14.43
CA ILE A 492 -31.95 -0.32 15.57
C ILE A 492 -33.23 0.44 15.86
N TRP A 493 -33.18 1.78 15.86
CA TRP A 493 -34.35 2.62 16.08
C TRP A 493 -35.43 2.39 15.01
N GLN A 494 -35.06 2.38 13.71
CA GLN A 494 -35.98 2.05 12.62
C GLN A 494 -36.54 0.64 12.75
N TRP A 495 -35.69 -0.35 13.11
CA TRP A 495 -36.15 -1.71 13.33
C TRP A 495 -37.15 -1.81 14.47
N MET A 496 -36.94 -1.15 15.59
CA MET A 496 -37.87 -1.12 16.72
C MET A 496 -39.17 -0.44 16.33
N LYS A 497 -39.13 0.70 15.63
CA LYS A 497 -40.31 1.46 15.17
C LYS A 497 -41.22 0.64 14.27
N HIS A 498 -40.66 -0.18 13.39
CA HIS A 498 -41.41 -0.95 12.40
C HIS A 498 -41.71 -2.41 12.81
N THR A 499 -41.27 -2.85 13.99
CA THR A 499 -41.47 -4.21 14.47
C THR A 499 -42.55 -4.24 15.54
N SER A 500 -43.65 -4.99 15.29
CA SER A 500 -44.73 -5.12 16.26
C SER A 500 -44.31 -5.91 17.49
N MET A 501 -44.88 -5.61 18.66
CA MET A 501 -44.63 -6.33 19.92
C MET A 501 -44.94 -7.83 19.82
N ARG A 502 -45.95 -8.18 19.02
CA ARG A 502 -46.31 -9.59 18.75
C ARG A 502 -45.15 -10.31 18.00
N SER A 503 -44.57 -9.65 17.01
CA SER A 503 -43.44 -10.20 16.26
C SER A 503 -42.23 -10.41 17.19
N TRP A 504 -41.96 -9.43 18.08
CA TRP A 504 -40.89 -9.56 19.10
C TRP A 504 -41.10 -10.74 20.00
N LYS A 505 -42.32 -10.91 20.58
CA LYS A 505 -42.67 -12.05 21.44
C LYS A 505 -42.50 -13.37 20.68
N ASN A 506 -42.95 -13.48 19.48
CA ASN A 506 -42.84 -14.69 18.67
C ASN A 506 -41.37 -15.05 18.39
N THR A 507 -40.56 -14.06 18.01
CA THR A 507 -39.12 -14.26 17.75
C THR A 507 -38.40 -14.67 19.05
N TRP A 508 -38.69 -13.99 20.15
CA TRP A 508 -38.13 -14.34 21.46
C TRP A 508 -38.46 -15.80 21.83
N HIS A 509 -39.73 -16.22 21.74
CA HIS A 509 -40.10 -17.60 22.03
C HIS A 509 -39.42 -18.63 21.14
N ALA A 510 -39.23 -18.32 19.87
CA ALA A 510 -38.61 -19.22 18.91
C ALA A 510 -37.08 -19.36 19.11
N TYR A 511 -36.39 -18.27 19.53
CA TYR A 511 -34.93 -18.22 19.52
C TYR A 511 -34.30 -17.85 20.87
N LYS A 512 -35.07 -17.77 21.99
CA LYS A 512 -34.58 -17.33 23.30
C LYS A 512 -33.34 -18.10 23.79
N SER A 513 -33.29 -19.43 23.59
CA SER A 513 -32.17 -20.26 24.00
C SER A 513 -30.89 -19.91 23.26
N TRP A 514 -30.96 -19.68 21.93
CA TRP A 514 -29.83 -19.25 21.12
C TRP A 514 -29.39 -17.84 21.49
N PHE A 515 -30.36 -16.96 21.77
CA PHE A 515 -30.08 -15.58 22.19
C PHE A 515 -29.39 -15.54 23.56
N LEU A 516 -29.88 -16.29 24.53
CA LEU A 516 -29.28 -16.41 25.87
C LEU A 516 -27.89 -17.07 25.80
N ALA A 517 -27.73 -18.11 24.97
CA ALA A 517 -26.43 -18.73 24.74
C ALA A 517 -25.43 -17.74 24.11
N GLY A 518 -25.88 -16.92 23.15
CA GLY A 518 -25.07 -15.88 22.54
C GLY A 518 -24.65 -14.78 23.53
N ILE A 519 -25.58 -14.33 24.38
CA ILE A 519 -25.26 -13.38 25.48
C ILE A 519 -24.27 -14.02 26.47
N ALA A 520 -24.50 -15.27 26.90
CA ALA A 520 -23.59 -15.95 27.81
C ALA A 520 -22.18 -16.09 27.20
N ALA A 521 -22.08 -16.49 25.95
CA ALA A 521 -20.80 -16.54 25.23
C ALA A 521 -20.12 -15.18 25.15
N ALA A 522 -20.85 -14.10 24.79
CA ALA A 522 -20.31 -12.75 24.75
C ALA A 522 -19.83 -12.28 26.13
N LEU A 523 -20.57 -12.55 27.19
CA LEU A 523 -20.17 -12.24 28.56
C LEU A 523 -18.92 -13.03 28.99
N LEU A 524 -18.84 -14.32 28.64
CA LEU A 524 -17.66 -15.15 28.93
C LEU A 524 -16.42 -14.59 28.22
N ILE A 525 -16.55 -14.22 26.93
CA ILE A 525 -15.46 -13.58 26.18
C ILE A 525 -15.08 -12.24 26.80
N LEU A 526 -16.07 -11.42 27.16
CA LEU A 526 -15.85 -10.13 27.81
C LEU A 526 -15.08 -10.29 29.13
N VAL A 527 -15.52 -11.21 29.97
CA VAL A 527 -14.88 -11.50 31.27
C VAL A 527 -13.46 -12.01 31.03
N TYR A 528 -13.31 -13.03 30.17
CA TYR A 528 -12.00 -13.62 29.90
C TYR A 528 -10.99 -12.57 29.40
N LEU A 529 -11.33 -11.81 28.35
CA LEU A 529 -10.44 -10.81 27.79
C LEU A 529 -10.23 -9.58 28.71
N SER A 530 -11.19 -9.27 29.58
CA SER A 530 -11.00 -8.26 30.62
C SER A 530 -9.99 -8.70 31.68
N PHE A 531 -10.02 -9.96 32.10
CA PHE A 531 -9.02 -10.55 32.98
C PHE A 531 -7.64 -10.67 32.34
N ASP A 532 -7.58 -10.94 31.02
CA ASP A 532 -6.35 -10.94 30.24
C ASP A 532 -5.81 -9.52 29.93
N GLY A 533 -6.48 -8.49 30.47
CA GLY A 533 -6.04 -7.10 30.39
C GLY A 533 -6.26 -6.44 29.02
N VAL A 534 -7.24 -6.89 28.22
CA VAL A 534 -7.58 -6.31 26.90
C VAL A 534 -8.70 -5.26 27.03
N PRO A 535 -8.40 -3.98 27.26
CA PRO A 535 -9.42 -2.99 27.62
C PRO A 535 -10.33 -2.59 26.45
N ILE A 536 -9.86 -2.74 25.20
CA ILE A 536 -10.63 -2.40 24.00
C ILE A 536 -11.83 -3.32 23.77
N ILE A 537 -11.89 -4.46 24.46
CA ILE A 537 -13.01 -5.41 24.38
C ILE A 537 -14.34 -4.74 24.73
N TRP A 538 -14.34 -3.77 25.65
CA TRP A 538 -15.53 -3.04 26.08
C TRP A 538 -16.15 -2.15 24.99
N ILE A 539 -15.39 -1.85 23.92
CA ILE A 539 -15.85 -1.11 22.75
C ILE A 539 -16.11 -2.08 21.58
N ALA A 540 -15.14 -2.94 21.29
CA ALA A 540 -15.20 -3.80 20.12
C ALA A 540 -16.31 -4.85 20.22
N LEU A 541 -16.44 -5.56 21.34
CA LEU A 541 -17.41 -6.64 21.48
C LEU A 541 -18.88 -6.17 21.39
N PRO A 542 -19.32 -5.08 22.06
CA PRO A 542 -20.69 -4.59 21.90
C PRO A 542 -21.02 -4.19 20.46
N LEU A 543 -20.08 -3.57 19.74
CA LEU A 543 -20.26 -3.22 18.34
C LEU A 543 -20.28 -4.45 17.42
N MET A 544 -19.46 -5.46 17.71
CA MET A 544 -19.51 -6.75 17.00
C MET A 544 -20.84 -7.47 17.24
N ALA A 545 -21.32 -7.49 18.47
CA ALA A 545 -22.61 -8.07 18.82
C ALA A 545 -23.77 -7.34 18.10
N ALA A 546 -23.73 -6.02 18.06
CA ALA A 546 -24.69 -5.22 17.29
C ALA A 546 -24.60 -5.51 15.78
N SER A 547 -23.37 -5.66 15.24
CA SER A 547 -23.16 -6.05 13.84
C SER A 547 -23.81 -7.39 13.53
N LEU A 548 -23.57 -8.39 14.38
CA LEU A 548 -24.15 -9.73 14.25
C LEU A 548 -25.68 -9.68 14.32
N LEU A 549 -26.23 -8.96 15.29
CA LEU A 549 -27.69 -8.82 15.46
C LEU A 549 -28.34 -8.20 14.22
N LEU A 550 -27.75 -7.12 13.71
CA LEU A 550 -28.24 -6.42 12.52
C LEU A 550 -28.06 -7.25 11.25
N LEU A 551 -26.97 -7.99 11.11
CA LEU A 551 -26.70 -8.92 10.01
C LEU A 551 -27.76 -10.03 9.91
N LEU A 552 -28.28 -10.52 11.03
CA LEU A 552 -29.26 -11.62 11.08
C LEU A 552 -30.67 -11.15 10.71
N ARG A 553 -30.94 -9.87 10.60
CA ARG A 553 -32.24 -9.34 10.19
C ARG A 553 -32.66 -9.85 8.81
N ARG A 554 -33.96 -10.11 8.63
CA ARG A 554 -34.51 -10.62 7.35
C ARG A 554 -34.92 -9.51 6.37
N ASP A 555 -35.16 -8.30 6.85
CA ASP A 555 -35.73 -7.15 6.16
C ASP A 555 -34.70 -6.17 5.56
N ILE A 556 -33.43 -6.50 5.62
CA ILE A 556 -32.34 -5.66 5.13
C ILE A 556 -31.83 -6.08 3.75
N SER A 557 -31.28 -5.11 2.99
CA SER A 557 -30.61 -5.39 1.72
C SER A 557 -29.33 -6.19 1.92
N GLU A 558 -28.92 -6.96 0.90
CA GLU A 558 -27.69 -7.75 0.94
C GLU A 558 -26.44 -6.85 1.07
N ILE A 559 -26.51 -5.64 0.57
CA ILE A 559 -25.42 -4.66 0.73
C ILE A 559 -25.30 -4.19 2.19
N LYS A 560 -26.39 -3.88 2.89
CA LYS A 560 -26.33 -3.55 4.32
C LYS A 560 -25.77 -4.73 5.12
N ARG A 561 -26.20 -5.96 4.78
CA ARG A 561 -25.70 -7.18 5.39
C ARG A 561 -24.20 -7.33 5.21
N PHE A 562 -23.69 -7.07 4.02
CA PHE A 562 -22.26 -7.10 3.73
C PHE A 562 -21.48 -6.03 4.52
N VAL A 563 -22.01 -4.81 4.65
CA VAL A 563 -21.36 -3.75 5.44
C VAL A 563 -21.32 -4.12 6.93
N PHE A 564 -22.41 -4.67 7.52
CA PHE A 564 -22.40 -5.17 8.89
C PHE A 564 -21.36 -6.29 9.09
N PHE A 565 -21.26 -7.19 8.12
CA PHE A 565 -20.25 -8.24 8.14
C PHE A 565 -18.84 -7.67 8.14
N LEU A 566 -18.53 -6.69 7.26
CA LEU A 566 -17.21 -6.05 7.21
C LEU A 566 -16.86 -5.31 8.52
N VAL A 567 -17.82 -4.63 9.16
CA VAL A 567 -17.56 -4.02 10.49
C VAL A 567 -17.23 -5.10 11.52
N GLY A 568 -17.95 -6.20 11.54
CA GLY A 568 -17.68 -7.32 12.45
C GLY A 568 -16.27 -7.89 12.24
N VAL A 569 -15.87 -8.13 10.98
CA VAL A 569 -14.53 -8.62 10.64
C VAL A 569 -13.43 -7.61 11.04
N ALA A 570 -13.64 -6.33 10.77
CA ALA A 570 -12.68 -5.29 11.12
C ALA A 570 -12.46 -5.19 12.63
N LEU A 571 -13.54 -5.16 13.42
CA LEU A 571 -13.45 -5.14 14.89
C LEU A 571 -12.83 -6.43 15.45
N PHE A 572 -13.14 -7.58 14.85
CA PHE A 572 -12.47 -8.84 15.20
C PHE A 572 -10.96 -8.77 14.96
N ALA A 573 -10.53 -8.20 13.82
CA ALA A 573 -9.11 -8.03 13.52
C ALA A 573 -8.41 -7.11 14.53
N THR A 574 -9.09 -6.08 15.08
CA THR A 574 -8.50 -5.24 16.14
C THR A 574 -8.32 -6.00 17.46
N LEU A 575 -9.18 -6.96 17.76
CA LEU A 575 -9.01 -7.84 18.92
C LEU A 575 -7.96 -8.92 18.67
N LEU A 576 -7.85 -9.40 17.45
CA LEU A 576 -6.90 -10.44 17.09
C LEU A 576 -5.46 -10.02 17.36
N VAL A 577 -5.08 -8.80 17.02
CA VAL A 577 -3.72 -8.26 17.25
C VAL A 577 -3.40 -7.98 18.73
N GLU A 578 -4.41 -8.06 19.61
CA GLU A 578 -4.17 -8.09 21.06
C GLU A 578 -3.76 -9.47 21.56
N MET A 579 -3.98 -10.52 20.78
CA MET A 579 -3.79 -11.90 21.20
C MET A 579 -2.66 -12.62 20.46
N ILE A 580 -2.29 -12.14 19.26
CA ILE A 580 -1.25 -12.77 18.43
C ILE A 580 -0.22 -11.75 17.98
N HIS A 581 0.99 -12.24 17.70
CA HIS A 581 2.06 -11.49 17.08
C HIS A 581 2.87 -12.37 16.12
N LEU A 582 3.64 -11.72 15.25
CA LEU A 582 4.65 -12.37 14.43
C LEU A 582 5.85 -12.77 15.30
N VAL A 583 6.25 -14.02 15.25
CA VAL A 583 7.49 -14.49 15.88
C VAL A 583 8.66 -13.80 15.17
N ASN A 584 9.66 -13.37 15.93
CA ASN A 584 10.82 -12.58 15.47
C ASN A 584 10.50 -11.13 15.04
N ASP A 585 9.31 -10.61 15.43
CA ASP A 585 9.00 -9.19 15.32
C ASP A 585 9.54 -8.39 16.53
N VAL A 586 9.68 -7.07 16.38
CA VAL A 586 9.95 -6.17 17.50
C VAL A 586 8.64 -5.97 18.26
N GLY A 587 8.43 -6.74 19.33
CA GLY A 587 7.14 -6.81 20.00
C GLY A 587 6.03 -7.28 19.06
N ARG A 588 4.99 -6.46 18.87
CA ARG A 588 3.90 -6.68 17.90
C ARG A 588 3.85 -5.62 16.80
N MET A 589 4.97 -4.93 16.56
CA MET A 589 5.08 -3.77 15.67
C MET A 589 4.48 -4.01 14.29
N ASN A 590 4.99 -5.02 13.58
CA ASN A 590 4.52 -5.35 12.24
C ASN A 590 3.15 -6.04 12.24
N THR A 591 2.80 -6.76 13.29
CA THR A 591 1.49 -7.42 13.41
C THR A 591 0.39 -6.37 13.46
N VAL A 592 0.48 -5.40 14.37
CA VAL A 592 -0.47 -4.27 14.45
C VAL A 592 -0.51 -3.53 13.12
N PHE A 593 0.63 -3.18 12.57
CA PHE A 593 0.74 -2.46 11.32
C PHE A 593 -0.01 -3.14 10.16
N LYS A 594 0.23 -4.43 9.94
CA LYS A 594 -0.35 -5.19 8.84
C LYS A 594 -1.86 -5.35 8.97
N PHE A 595 -2.37 -5.63 10.17
CA PHE A 595 -3.81 -5.76 10.37
C PHE A 595 -4.54 -4.42 10.45
N TYR A 596 -3.94 -3.38 11.04
CA TYR A 596 -4.57 -2.06 11.18
C TYR A 596 -4.78 -1.38 9.82
N ASN A 597 -3.89 -1.59 8.84
CA ASN A 597 -4.12 -1.12 7.48
C ASN A 597 -5.37 -1.75 6.84
N GLN A 598 -5.59 -3.06 7.02
CA GLN A 598 -6.78 -3.75 6.53
C GLN A 598 -8.05 -3.25 7.25
N VAL A 599 -7.96 -3.07 8.57
CA VAL A 599 -9.05 -2.52 9.39
C VAL A 599 -9.40 -1.11 8.94
N TRP A 600 -8.40 -0.28 8.62
CA TRP A 600 -8.64 1.08 8.14
C TRP A 600 -9.45 1.09 6.84
N VAL A 601 -9.10 0.26 5.87
CA VAL A 601 -9.88 0.11 4.62
C VAL A 601 -11.33 -0.26 4.92
N MET A 602 -11.56 -1.26 5.76
CA MET A 602 -12.92 -1.73 6.05
C MET A 602 -13.71 -0.70 6.87
N LEU A 603 -13.17 -0.18 7.98
CA LEU A 603 -13.90 0.74 8.85
C LEU A 603 -14.16 2.10 8.20
N SER A 604 -13.22 2.65 7.42
CA SER A 604 -13.41 3.92 6.73
C SER A 604 -14.54 3.87 5.71
N LEU A 605 -14.59 2.81 4.89
CA LEU A 605 -15.65 2.59 3.91
C LEU A 605 -17.01 2.36 4.61
N CYS A 606 -17.04 1.58 5.68
CA CYS A 606 -18.24 1.33 6.48
C CYS A 606 -18.72 2.60 7.21
N ALA A 607 -17.80 3.43 7.72
CA ALA A 607 -18.11 4.69 8.37
C ALA A 607 -18.70 5.71 7.37
N ALA A 608 -18.15 5.83 6.18
CA ALA A 608 -18.67 6.67 5.11
C ALA A 608 -20.07 6.22 4.65
N PHE A 609 -20.28 4.92 4.54
CA PHE A 609 -21.60 4.34 4.28
C PHE A 609 -22.57 4.65 5.43
N GLY A 610 -22.14 4.43 6.68
CA GLY A 610 -22.92 4.69 7.88
C GLY A 610 -23.33 6.17 8.00
N LEU A 611 -22.39 7.10 7.77
CA LEU A 611 -22.67 8.54 7.70
C LEU A 611 -23.74 8.85 6.67
N SER A 612 -23.61 8.30 5.46
CA SER A 612 -24.57 8.52 4.37
C SER A 612 -25.96 8.00 4.70
N CYS A 613 -26.05 6.81 5.32
CA CYS A 613 -27.32 6.23 5.79
C CYS A 613 -27.93 7.02 6.94
N THR A 614 -27.14 7.48 7.91
CA THR A 614 -27.60 8.29 9.05
C THR A 614 -28.15 9.64 8.59
N LEU A 615 -27.45 10.34 7.70
CA LEU A 615 -27.94 11.61 7.12
C LEU A 615 -29.24 11.41 6.35
N ARG A 616 -29.37 10.31 5.65
CA ARG A 616 -30.63 9.95 4.98
C ARG A 616 -31.76 9.67 5.98
N CYS A 617 -31.48 8.90 7.04
CA CYS A 617 -32.45 8.59 8.09
C CYS A 617 -32.95 9.88 8.76
N ILE A 618 -32.06 10.77 9.20
CA ILE A 618 -32.40 12.05 9.79
C ILE A 618 -33.35 12.85 8.90
N ARG A 619 -33.06 12.89 7.62
CA ARG A 619 -33.92 13.65 6.65
C ARG A 619 -35.28 12.99 6.39
N LEU A 620 -35.32 11.68 6.17
CA LEU A 620 -36.60 10.98 5.84
C LEU A 620 -37.55 10.95 7.01
N GLU A 621 -37.02 10.75 8.21
CA GLU A 621 -37.79 10.71 9.45
C GLU A 621 -37.99 12.10 10.06
N GLN A 622 -37.53 13.16 9.37
CA GLN A 622 -37.62 14.56 9.84
C GLN A 622 -37.15 14.70 11.31
N LEU A 623 -36.08 14.00 11.66
CA LEU A 623 -35.58 14.01 13.03
C LEU A 623 -35.01 15.38 13.36
N GLU A 624 -35.53 16.00 14.40
CA GLU A 624 -35.11 17.29 14.94
C GLU A 624 -34.85 17.19 16.44
N GLY A 625 -34.20 18.20 17.00
CA GLY A 625 -33.98 18.28 18.44
C GLY A 625 -32.50 18.38 18.82
N GLY A 626 -32.26 18.48 20.13
CA GLY A 626 -30.93 18.70 20.70
C GLY A 626 -29.92 17.60 20.30
N TRP A 627 -30.33 16.35 20.33
CA TRP A 627 -29.48 15.21 19.99
C TRP A 627 -28.99 15.22 18.55
N ILE A 628 -29.81 15.65 17.59
CA ILE A 628 -29.41 15.76 16.18
C ILE A 628 -28.39 16.90 16.00
N ARG A 629 -28.52 18.00 16.74
CA ARG A 629 -27.50 19.07 16.78
C ARG A 629 -26.19 18.55 17.36
N VAL A 630 -26.23 17.85 18.50
CA VAL A 630 -25.05 17.23 19.11
C VAL A 630 -24.38 16.28 18.11
N TYR A 631 -25.12 15.38 17.47
CA TYR A 631 -24.59 14.47 16.45
C TYR A 631 -23.88 15.24 15.33
N LYS A 632 -24.53 16.26 14.76
CA LYS A 632 -23.94 17.04 13.66
C LYS A 632 -22.68 17.78 14.10
N VAL A 633 -22.72 18.44 15.25
CA VAL A 633 -21.56 19.18 15.79
C VAL A 633 -20.40 18.25 16.09
N THR A 634 -20.66 17.14 16.79
CA THR A 634 -19.64 16.15 17.10
C THR A 634 -19.07 15.50 15.82
N GLY A 635 -19.94 15.14 14.88
CA GLY A 635 -19.50 14.56 13.60
C GLY A 635 -18.62 15.51 12.78
N ILE A 636 -19.00 16.80 12.73
CA ILE A 636 -18.18 17.84 12.07
C ILE A 636 -16.85 18.03 12.81
N ALA A 637 -16.88 18.11 14.13
CA ALA A 637 -15.67 18.28 14.93
C ALA A 637 -14.68 17.11 14.77
N LEU A 638 -15.18 15.87 14.78
CA LEU A 638 -14.37 14.68 14.55
C LEU A 638 -13.80 14.62 13.13
N ALA A 639 -14.64 14.91 12.12
CA ALA A 639 -14.19 14.95 10.72
C ALA A 639 -13.14 16.05 10.50
N PHE A 640 -13.35 17.22 11.09
CA PHE A 640 -12.39 18.33 11.08
C PHE A 640 -11.09 17.92 11.78
N GLY A 641 -11.19 17.27 12.95
CA GLY A 641 -10.02 16.77 13.68
C GLY A 641 -9.16 15.81 12.89
N GLY A 642 -9.78 14.88 12.17
CA GLY A 642 -9.06 13.99 11.26
C GLY A 642 -8.45 14.72 10.06
N PHE A 643 -9.15 15.74 9.53
CA PHE A 643 -8.65 16.56 8.42
C PHE A 643 -7.47 17.46 8.82
N LEU A 644 -7.38 17.88 10.08
CA LEU A 644 -6.22 18.63 10.58
C LEU A 644 -4.91 17.89 10.33
N TYR A 645 -4.91 16.56 10.47
CA TYR A 645 -3.74 15.76 10.15
C TYR A 645 -3.28 16.01 8.70
N THR A 646 -4.18 15.91 7.75
CA THR A 646 -3.86 16.10 6.33
C THR A 646 -3.23 17.47 6.06
N VAL A 647 -3.73 18.51 6.69
CA VAL A 647 -3.20 19.88 6.53
C VAL A 647 -1.83 20.01 7.18
N PHE A 648 -1.72 19.72 8.48
CA PHE A 648 -0.48 19.92 9.22
C PHE A 648 0.63 18.98 8.75
N ALA A 649 0.32 17.71 8.62
CA ALA A 649 1.28 16.73 8.14
C ALA A 649 1.70 16.97 6.68
N GLY A 650 0.75 17.39 5.83
CA GLY A 650 1.06 17.74 4.44
C GLY A 650 2.01 18.91 4.32
N ILE A 651 1.74 20.01 5.05
CA ILE A 651 2.60 21.20 5.07
C ILE A 651 3.99 20.84 5.63
N ASP A 652 4.01 20.15 6.76
CA ASP A 652 5.25 19.75 7.43
C ASP A 652 6.11 18.87 6.51
N LYS A 653 5.50 17.85 5.86
CA LYS A 653 6.23 16.99 4.93
C LYS A 653 6.76 17.71 3.70
N MET A 654 6.01 18.66 3.16
CA MET A 654 6.48 19.49 2.04
C MET A 654 7.69 20.36 2.43
N ALA A 655 7.75 20.80 3.69
CA ALA A 655 8.84 21.61 4.22
C ALA A 655 10.03 20.77 4.75
N ASP A 656 9.80 19.48 5.08
CA ASP A 656 10.81 18.59 5.65
C ASP A 656 11.64 17.93 4.54
N ARG A 657 12.50 18.73 3.91
CA ARG A 657 13.37 18.35 2.81
C ARG A 657 14.80 18.09 3.28
N MET A 658 15.55 17.34 2.47
CA MET A 658 16.98 17.12 2.67
C MET A 658 17.77 18.44 2.70
N SER A 659 17.42 19.37 1.82
CA SER A 659 17.98 20.72 1.77
C SER A 659 16.91 21.73 1.37
N ASP A 660 16.86 22.86 2.09
CA ASP A 660 15.97 23.98 1.74
C ASP A 660 16.35 24.64 0.38
N ARG A 661 17.55 24.36 -0.14
CA ARG A 661 18.02 24.84 -1.44
C ARG A 661 17.65 23.92 -2.59
N ALA A 662 17.18 22.69 -2.30
CA ALA A 662 16.84 21.75 -3.35
C ALA A 662 15.65 22.24 -4.20
N PRO A 663 15.70 22.13 -5.53
CA PRO A 663 14.66 22.65 -6.41
C PRO A 663 13.33 21.91 -6.22
N HIS A 664 12.22 22.61 -6.46
CA HIS A 664 10.92 21.96 -6.60
C HIS A 664 10.84 21.28 -7.97
N THR A 665 10.65 19.98 -7.97
CA THR A 665 10.73 19.13 -9.17
C THR A 665 10.02 17.81 -8.90
N LEU A 666 9.84 16.97 -9.92
CA LEU A 666 9.43 15.56 -9.73
C LEU A 666 10.64 14.60 -9.71
N ASP A 667 11.83 15.08 -10.04
CA ASP A 667 13.05 14.27 -9.99
C ASP A 667 13.54 14.14 -8.55
N GLY A 668 13.35 12.97 -7.98
CA GLY A 668 13.66 12.69 -6.58
C GLY A 668 15.15 12.59 -6.23
N MET A 669 16.06 12.67 -7.23
CA MET A 669 17.51 12.71 -7.02
C MET A 669 18.05 14.16 -6.91
N LYS A 670 17.29 15.16 -7.36
CA LYS A 670 17.77 16.55 -7.48
C LYS A 670 18.18 17.21 -6.17
N TYR A 671 17.80 16.69 -5.03
CA TYR A 671 18.30 17.18 -3.73
C TYR A 671 19.81 17.03 -3.60
N MET A 672 20.41 16.00 -4.23
CA MET A 672 21.84 15.72 -4.14
C MET A 672 22.73 16.85 -4.70
N GLU A 673 22.23 17.59 -5.70
CA GLU A 673 22.98 18.73 -6.30
C GLU A 673 23.30 19.86 -5.32
N THR A 674 22.54 19.97 -4.22
CA THR A 674 22.63 21.09 -3.28
C THR A 674 22.75 20.67 -1.82
N SER A 675 22.83 19.37 -1.57
CA SER A 675 22.82 18.82 -0.23
C SER A 675 24.20 18.31 0.16
N SER A 676 24.47 18.46 1.43
CA SER A 676 25.57 17.79 2.10
C SER A 676 25.06 16.92 3.23
N TYR A 677 25.79 15.92 3.61
CA TYR A 677 25.43 14.98 4.65
C TYR A 677 26.59 14.73 5.60
N TRP A 678 26.33 14.77 6.91
CA TRP A 678 27.29 14.41 7.91
C TRP A 678 26.98 13.02 8.47
N GLN A 679 27.96 12.15 8.47
CA GLN A 679 27.83 10.78 8.94
C GLN A 679 29.10 10.35 9.67
N ASP A 680 28.95 9.79 10.87
CA ASP A 680 30.01 9.10 11.62
C ASP A 680 31.35 9.86 11.70
N GLY A 681 31.32 11.20 11.77
CA GLY A 681 32.50 12.03 11.92
C GLY A 681 33.05 12.68 10.64
N PHE A 682 32.48 12.41 9.49
CA PHE A 682 32.92 12.99 8.22
C PHE A 682 31.74 13.63 7.44
N TYR A 683 32.09 14.56 6.60
CA TYR A 683 31.17 15.35 5.81
C TYR A 683 31.22 14.90 4.35
N MET A 684 30.05 14.80 3.70
CA MET A 684 29.93 14.45 2.29
C MET A 684 29.22 15.54 1.52
N ASP A 685 29.77 15.98 0.41
CA ASP A 685 29.07 16.75 -0.61
C ASP A 685 28.38 15.77 -1.57
N LEU A 686 27.05 15.71 -1.51
CA LEU A 686 26.31 14.75 -2.29
C LEU A 686 26.33 15.04 -3.80
N SER A 687 26.79 16.23 -4.22
CA SER A 687 26.89 16.57 -5.64
C SER A 687 27.94 15.72 -6.37
N GLU A 688 29.03 15.32 -5.69
CA GLU A 688 30.01 14.41 -6.25
C GLU A 688 29.43 13.01 -6.49
N ASP A 689 28.68 12.47 -5.53
CA ASP A 689 27.97 11.18 -5.69
C ASP A 689 26.91 11.28 -6.79
N TYR A 690 26.17 12.40 -6.88
CA TYR A 690 25.17 12.63 -7.92
C TYR A 690 25.76 12.55 -9.32
N ASN A 691 26.85 13.25 -9.57
CA ASN A 691 27.54 13.27 -10.86
C ASN A 691 28.14 11.91 -11.20
N ALA A 692 28.74 11.22 -10.23
CA ALA A 692 29.27 9.87 -10.40
C ALA A 692 28.15 8.84 -10.72
N ILE A 693 26.99 8.96 -10.08
CA ILE A 693 25.82 8.13 -10.39
C ILE A 693 25.30 8.38 -11.81
N LEU A 694 25.23 9.64 -12.23
CA LEU A 694 24.84 9.99 -13.61
C LEU A 694 25.84 9.41 -14.62
N TRP A 695 27.14 9.51 -14.34
CA TRP A 695 28.17 8.92 -15.19
C TRP A 695 27.97 7.40 -15.34
N LEU A 696 27.71 6.68 -14.23
CA LEU A 696 27.43 5.24 -14.29
C LEU A 696 26.18 4.92 -15.10
N GLN A 697 25.13 5.70 -14.95
CA GLN A 697 23.87 5.53 -15.72
C GLN A 697 24.11 5.69 -17.24
N GLU A 698 25.00 6.57 -17.64
CA GLU A 698 25.27 6.87 -19.05
C GLU A 698 26.32 5.92 -19.68
N ASN A 699 27.35 5.54 -18.92
CA ASN A 699 28.52 4.89 -19.49
C ASN A 699 28.58 3.37 -19.22
N VAL A 700 27.88 2.86 -18.20
CA VAL A 700 27.93 1.43 -17.88
C VAL A 700 26.91 0.64 -18.69
N LYS A 701 27.43 -0.33 -19.45
CA LYS A 701 26.62 -1.29 -20.23
C LYS A 701 26.23 -2.48 -19.35
N GLY A 702 25.02 -3.00 -19.55
CA GLY A 702 24.54 -4.14 -18.78
C GLY A 702 24.26 -3.85 -17.31
N SER A 703 24.44 -4.86 -16.50
CA SER A 703 24.25 -4.81 -15.03
C SER A 703 25.41 -5.49 -14.31
N PRO A 704 26.67 -5.01 -14.50
CA PRO A 704 27.83 -5.55 -13.81
C PRO A 704 27.77 -5.29 -12.30
N VAL A 705 28.46 -6.11 -11.52
CA VAL A 705 28.54 -5.96 -10.07
C VAL A 705 29.43 -4.79 -9.70
N ILE A 706 28.98 -4.00 -8.72
CA ILE A 706 29.76 -2.90 -8.12
C ILE A 706 30.05 -3.19 -6.65
N VAL A 707 31.17 -2.63 -6.14
CA VAL A 707 31.44 -2.56 -4.71
C VAL A 707 31.50 -1.12 -4.25
N GLU A 708 30.81 -0.85 -3.13
CA GLU A 708 30.77 0.44 -2.43
C GLU A 708 30.74 0.21 -0.92
N ALA A 709 30.96 1.24 -0.11
CA ALA A 709 30.98 1.13 1.34
C ALA A 709 29.70 0.54 1.92
N SER A 710 29.86 -0.28 2.95
CA SER A 710 28.78 -0.92 3.69
C SER A 710 28.66 -0.37 5.12
N PRO A 711 28.07 0.82 5.33
CA PRO A 711 27.77 1.33 6.66
C PRO A 711 26.57 0.59 7.30
N THR A 712 26.27 0.93 8.55
CA THR A 712 25.04 0.46 9.20
C THR A 712 23.78 0.93 8.45
N GLU A 713 22.67 0.25 8.69
CA GLU A 713 21.38 0.50 8.05
C GLU A 713 20.91 1.94 8.26
N TYR A 714 20.05 2.41 7.36
CA TYR A 714 19.46 3.76 7.36
C TYR A 714 20.47 4.91 7.20
N LYS A 715 21.73 4.60 6.91
CA LYS A 715 22.76 5.54 6.47
C LYS A 715 22.76 5.66 4.95
N PHE A 716 23.56 6.60 4.41
CA PHE A 716 23.62 6.83 2.95
C PHE A 716 24.46 5.78 2.19
N GLY A 717 24.56 4.56 2.73
CA GLY A 717 25.21 3.42 2.07
C GLY A 717 24.38 2.80 0.96
N SER A 718 25.03 2.01 0.12
CA SER A 718 24.44 1.40 -1.08
C SER A 718 23.89 2.44 -2.08
N ARG A 719 24.38 3.67 -2.04
CA ARG A 719 23.82 4.79 -2.80
C ARG A 719 23.99 4.62 -4.32
N TYR A 720 25.08 4.05 -4.76
CA TYR A 720 25.28 3.78 -6.19
C TYR A 720 24.36 2.67 -6.69
N THR A 721 24.27 1.58 -5.94
CA THR A 721 23.31 0.50 -6.20
C THR A 721 21.87 1.00 -6.22
N VAL A 722 21.50 1.82 -5.23
CA VAL A 722 20.14 2.39 -5.09
C VAL A 722 19.76 3.19 -6.34
N TYR A 723 20.62 4.11 -6.79
CA TYR A 723 20.25 5.05 -7.86
C TYR A 723 20.55 4.55 -9.27
N THR A 724 21.40 3.54 -9.43
CA THR A 724 21.70 2.94 -10.74
C THR A 724 20.99 1.62 -11.00
N GLY A 725 20.58 0.91 -9.94
CA GLY A 725 20.12 -0.47 -10.01
C GLY A 725 21.22 -1.45 -10.41
N LEU A 726 22.49 -1.06 -10.38
CA LEU A 726 23.61 -2.00 -10.54
C LEU A 726 23.69 -2.92 -9.32
N PRO A 727 23.90 -4.22 -9.48
CA PRO A 727 23.98 -5.13 -8.34
C PRO A 727 25.22 -4.83 -7.50
N GLY A 728 25.03 -4.54 -6.20
CA GLY A 728 26.08 -4.45 -5.21
C GLY A 728 26.41 -5.80 -4.60
N VAL A 729 27.61 -5.95 -4.03
CA VAL A 729 28.02 -7.18 -3.33
C VAL A 729 27.01 -7.52 -2.23
N VAL A 730 26.66 -6.55 -1.39
CA VAL A 730 25.60 -6.63 -0.40
C VAL A 730 25.09 -5.24 -0.02
N GLY A 731 23.78 -5.11 0.20
CA GLY A 731 23.16 -3.89 0.71
C GLY A 731 23.08 -3.87 2.25
N TRP A 732 21.99 -3.30 2.78
CA TRP A 732 21.79 -3.20 4.23
C TRP A 732 21.75 -4.57 4.89
N ASN A 733 22.67 -4.80 5.80
CA ASN A 733 22.93 -6.08 6.46
C ASN A 733 21.67 -6.67 7.12
N TYR A 734 21.00 -5.89 8.00
CA TYR A 734 19.83 -6.39 8.74
C TYR A 734 18.69 -6.81 7.79
N HIS A 735 18.39 -5.97 6.80
CA HIS A 735 17.33 -6.24 5.81
C HIS A 735 17.63 -7.49 4.99
N GLN A 736 18.86 -7.64 4.51
CA GLN A 736 19.28 -8.82 3.74
C GLN A 736 19.23 -10.10 4.58
N ARG A 737 19.64 -10.05 5.85
CA ARG A 737 19.53 -11.21 6.76
C ARG A 737 18.07 -11.56 7.08
N GLN A 738 17.22 -10.57 7.27
CA GLN A 738 15.79 -10.80 7.51
C GLN A 738 15.11 -11.42 6.27
N GLN A 739 15.44 -10.94 5.09
CA GLN A 739 14.88 -11.45 3.85
C GLN A 739 15.45 -12.81 3.46
N ARG A 740 16.71 -13.11 3.84
CA ARG A 740 17.46 -14.30 3.45
C ARG A 740 17.89 -15.13 4.66
N GLY A 741 16.99 -15.41 5.59
CA GLY A 741 17.32 -16.11 6.84
C GLY A 741 18.31 -17.27 6.70
N PRO A 742 18.10 -18.24 5.76
CA PRO A 742 19.03 -19.35 5.54
C PRO A 742 20.45 -18.93 5.07
N LEU A 743 20.58 -17.72 4.48
CA LEU A 743 21.86 -17.17 4.00
C LEU A 743 22.43 -16.08 4.92
N SER A 744 21.95 -15.97 6.16
CA SER A 744 22.35 -14.92 7.10
C SER A 744 23.87 -14.88 7.34
N ALA A 745 24.53 -16.04 7.39
CA ALA A 745 25.99 -16.14 7.50
C ALA A 745 26.71 -15.58 6.26
N GLU A 746 26.19 -15.88 5.05
CA GLU A 746 26.76 -15.36 3.80
C GLU A 746 26.58 -13.84 3.69
N VAL A 747 25.47 -13.28 4.16
CA VAL A 747 25.28 -11.83 4.24
C VAL A 747 26.38 -11.19 5.10
N TRP A 748 26.67 -11.77 6.27
CA TRP A 748 27.76 -11.30 7.13
C TRP A 748 29.15 -11.46 6.47
N ASN A 749 29.39 -12.55 5.78
CA ASN A 749 30.65 -12.77 5.06
C ASN A 749 30.87 -11.70 3.99
N ARG A 750 29.83 -11.29 3.29
CA ARG A 750 29.89 -10.22 2.29
C ARG A 750 30.17 -8.86 2.91
N VAL A 751 29.49 -8.52 4.00
CA VAL A 751 29.74 -7.26 4.74
C VAL A 751 31.17 -7.19 5.24
N ASN A 752 31.64 -8.25 5.91
CA ASN A 752 33.04 -8.33 6.43
C ASN A 752 34.06 -8.30 5.29
N GLY A 753 33.76 -8.99 4.17
CA GLY A 753 34.58 -8.96 2.98
C GLY A 753 34.71 -7.57 2.37
N ILE A 754 33.67 -6.76 2.34
CA ILE A 754 33.75 -5.35 1.89
C ILE A 754 34.65 -4.54 2.83
N HIS A 755 34.50 -4.69 4.15
CA HIS A 755 35.34 -3.99 5.12
C HIS A 755 36.80 -4.40 5.00
N GLU A 756 37.08 -5.70 4.81
CA GLU A 756 38.43 -6.21 4.57
C GLU A 756 38.99 -5.69 3.24
N PHE A 757 38.20 -5.75 2.16
CA PHE A 757 38.62 -5.28 0.83
C PHE A 757 39.09 -3.82 0.82
N TYR A 758 38.38 -2.92 1.50
CA TYR A 758 38.77 -1.52 1.55
C TYR A 758 39.93 -1.25 2.52
N ASN A 759 40.04 -1.99 3.61
CA ASN A 759 41.09 -1.78 4.62
C ASN A 759 42.42 -2.50 4.32
N THR A 760 42.39 -3.62 3.58
CA THR A 760 43.64 -4.38 3.33
C THR A 760 44.61 -3.62 2.44
N THR A 761 45.87 -3.75 2.74
CA THR A 761 46.99 -3.35 1.86
C THR A 761 47.51 -4.53 1.02
N ASP A 762 47.07 -5.75 1.33
CA ASP A 762 47.41 -6.95 0.56
C ASP A 762 46.60 -7.02 -0.73
N LEU A 763 47.29 -6.98 -1.86
CA LEU A 763 46.66 -6.95 -3.19
C LEU A 763 46.06 -8.32 -3.56
N ASP A 764 46.61 -9.42 -3.11
CA ASP A 764 46.08 -10.75 -3.40
C ASP A 764 44.72 -10.94 -2.73
N THR A 765 44.58 -10.56 -1.48
CA THR A 765 43.28 -10.52 -0.77
C THR A 765 42.27 -9.64 -1.49
N ALA A 766 42.68 -8.46 -1.97
CA ALA A 766 41.80 -7.59 -2.73
C ALA A 766 41.35 -8.20 -4.07
N LEU A 767 42.26 -8.87 -4.78
CA LEU A 767 41.95 -9.54 -6.06
C LEU A 767 41.04 -10.76 -5.87
N GLU A 768 41.25 -11.55 -4.81
CA GLU A 768 40.35 -12.67 -4.46
C GLU A 768 38.95 -12.21 -4.19
N PHE A 769 38.76 -11.08 -3.49
CA PHE A 769 37.46 -10.49 -3.26
C PHE A 769 36.78 -10.11 -4.58
N LEU A 770 37.49 -9.40 -5.47
CA LEU A 770 36.93 -9.00 -6.77
C LEU A 770 36.49 -10.21 -7.61
N LYS A 771 37.32 -11.27 -7.66
CA LYS A 771 37.02 -12.53 -8.35
C LYS A 771 35.83 -13.25 -7.72
N LYS A 772 35.81 -13.37 -6.39
CA LYS A 772 34.75 -14.09 -5.65
C LYS A 772 33.36 -13.55 -5.92
N TYR A 773 33.25 -12.24 -6.02
CA TYR A 773 31.95 -11.58 -6.21
C TYR A 773 31.74 -11.02 -7.63
N ASP A 774 32.64 -11.29 -8.55
CA ASP A 774 32.63 -10.86 -9.96
C ASP A 774 32.45 -9.33 -10.08
N VAL A 775 33.21 -8.59 -9.28
CA VAL A 775 33.12 -7.12 -9.20
C VAL A 775 33.77 -6.50 -10.43
N SER A 776 33.03 -5.68 -11.15
CA SER A 776 33.48 -4.97 -12.33
C SER A 776 33.83 -3.50 -12.07
N TYR A 777 33.18 -2.86 -11.09
CA TYR A 777 33.45 -1.46 -10.73
C TYR A 777 33.61 -1.28 -9.23
N ILE A 778 34.61 -0.46 -8.87
CA ILE A 778 35.00 -0.14 -7.49
C ILE A 778 34.70 1.34 -7.26
N ILE A 779 33.92 1.67 -6.26
CA ILE A 779 33.64 3.03 -5.85
C ILE A 779 34.61 3.44 -4.74
N VAL A 780 35.27 4.57 -4.91
CA VAL A 780 36.17 5.18 -3.91
C VAL A 780 35.78 6.66 -3.76
N GLY A 781 34.66 6.88 -3.09
CA GLY A 781 34.13 8.22 -2.83
C GLY A 781 34.40 8.71 -1.42
N GLN A 782 33.72 9.81 -1.05
CA GLN A 782 33.88 10.44 0.27
C GLN A 782 33.50 9.49 1.41
N MET A 783 32.51 8.61 1.23
CA MET A 783 32.10 7.64 2.24
C MET A 783 33.18 6.57 2.44
N GLU A 784 33.73 6.03 1.37
CA GLU A 784 34.79 5.04 1.42
C GLU A 784 36.05 5.62 2.11
N LYS A 785 36.43 6.84 1.72
CA LYS A 785 37.57 7.55 2.34
C LYS A 785 37.32 7.93 3.81
N GLY A 786 36.07 8.17 4.19
CA GLY A 786 35.69 8.52 5.56
C GLY A 786 35.54 7.32 6.50
N MET A 787 35.21 6.13 5.96
CA MET A 787 34.95 4.92 6.76
C MET A 787 36.18 4.01 6.89
N TYR A 788 37.07 4.00 5.90
CA TYR A 788 38.14 3.02 5.81
C TYR A 788 39.52 3.68 5.97
N GLY A 789 40.50 2.89 6.37
CA GLY A 789 41.88 3.39 6.64
C GLY A 789 42.55 3.92 5.37
N GLU A 790 43.28 5.04 5.51
CA GLU A 790 43.94 5.72 4.41
C GLU A 790 44.94 4.79 3.68
N GLU A 791 45.66 3.90 4.42
CA GLU A 791 46.56 2.93 3.84
C GLU A 791 45.88 1.96 2.90
N GLY A 792 44.71 1.44 3.30
CA GLY A 792 43.87 0.57 2.45
C GLY A 792 43.29 1.28 1.24
N ILE A 793 42.83 2.51 1.40
CA ILE A 793 42.26 3.32 0.30
C ILE A 793 43.32 3.74 -0.71
N SER A 794 44.55 4.04 -0.27
CA SER A 794 45.64 4.50 -1.17
C SER A 794 46.06 3.48 -2.24
N LYS A 795 45.79 2.16 -2.00
CA LYS A 795 46.07 1.10 -2.99
C LYS A 795 45.36 1.34 -4.32
N PHE A 796 44.16 1.95 -4.32
CA PHE A 796 43.41 2.15 -5.54
C PHE A 796 44.11 3.11 -6.49
N ALA A 797 44.59 4.22 -6.00
CA ALA A 797 45.40 5.16 -6.80
C ALA A 797 46.81 4.60 -7.14
N ALA A 798 47.42 3.84 -6.23
CA ALA A 798 48.74 3.25 -6.46
C ALA A 798 48.75 2.15 -7.54
N GLN A 799 47.65 1.47 -7.76
CA GLN A 799 47.49 0.39 -8.75
C GLN A 799 46.67 0.80 -9.98
N ASP A 800 46.42 2.10 -10.15
CA ASP A 800 45.73 2.64 -11.33
C ASP A 800 46.53 2.34 -12.61
N GLY A 801 45.85 1.80 -13.62
CA GLY A 801 46.48 1.34 -14.87
C GLY A 801 47.24 0.00 -14.78
N VAL A 802 47.29 -0.65 -13.60
CA VAL A 802 47.95 -1.94 -13.39
C VAL A 802 46.96 -3.06 -13.09
N LEU A 803 46.18 -2.95 -12.01
CA LEU A 803 45.17 -3.93 -11.60
C LEU A 803 43.76 -3.50 -11.93
N TRP A 804 43.52 -2.25 -11.91
CA TRP A 804 42.25 -1.58 -12.31
C TRP A 804 42.54 -0.27 -13.02
N GLU A 805 41.55 0.28 -13.72
CA GLU A 805 41.63 1.52 -14.48
C GLU A 805 40.67 2.54 -13.90
N ARG A 806 41.13 3.74 -13.57
CA ARG A 806 40.28 4.83 -13.14
C ARG A 806 39.52 5.38 -14.34
N VAL A 807 38.22 5.15 -14.34
CA VAL A 807 37.29 5.52 -15.45
C VAL A 807 36.54 6.81 -15.17
N TYR A 808 36.50 7.26 -13.91
CA TYR A 808 35.85 8.51 -13.50
C TYR A 808 36.56 9.11 -12.29
N GLN A 809 36.62 10.46 -12.27
CA GLN A 809 37.08 11.23 -11.12
C GLN A 809 36.42 12.61 -11.11
N GLU A 810 35.85 12.98 -9.95
CA GLU A 810 35.37 14.33 -9.64
C GLU A 810 35.53 14.60 -8.15
N GLY A 811 36.21 15.69 -7.79
CA GLY A 811 36.54 16.00 -6.41
C GLY A 811 37.25 14.84 -5.68
N ASN A 812 36.64 14.34 -4.63
CA ASN A 812 37.09 13.23 -3.83
C ASN A 812 36.55 11.87 -4.27
N THR A 813 35.71 11.84 -5.31
CA THR A 813 35.02 10.63 -5.78
C THR A 813 35.68 10.09 -7.04
N GLU A 814 36.08 8.83 -6.99
CA GLU A 814 36.73 8.08 -8.06
C GLU A 814 35.99 6.76 -8.30
N ILE A 815 35.93 6.33 -9.57
CA ILE A 815 35.42 5.01 -9.94
C ILE A 815 36.53 4.28 -10.71
N TYR A 816 36.82 3.07 -10.28
CA TYR A 816 37.77 2.19 -10.95
C TYR A 816 37.06 1.03 -11.60
N LYS A 817 37.45 0.68 -12.81
CA LYS A 817 37.04 -0.53 -13.50
C LYS A 817 38.07 -1.64 -13.25
N ALA A 818 37.63 -2.80 -12.80
CA ALA A 818 38.49 -3.96 -12.61
C ALA A 818 39.07 -4.42 -13.95
N GLY A 819 40.37 -4.80 -13.95
CA GLY A 819 41.08 -5.19 -15.16
C GLY A 819 40.48 -6.44 -15.83
N ALA A 820 40.52 -6.50 -17.16
CA ALA A 820 39.99 -7.65 -17.94
C ALA A 820 40.69 -8.99 -17.60
N SER A 821 41.88 -8.95 -17.02
CA SER A 821 42.60 -10.15 -16.53
C SER A 821 41.99 -10.77 -15.27
N LEU A 822 41.04 -10.07 -14.64
CA LEU A 822 40.33 -10.50 -13.42
C LEU A 822 38.93 -11.06 -13.71
N GLN A 823 38.39 -10.78 -14.88
CA GLN A 823 37.13 -11.30 -15.40
C GLN A 823 37.36 -12.58 -16.24
#